data_40e3c66a8653079ad72fb14d4a4f8d5e
#
_entry.id   40e3c66a8653079ad72fb14d4a4f8d5e
#
_cell.length_a   1.000
_cell.length_b   1.000
_cell.length_c   1.000
_cell.angle_alpha   90.00
_cell.angle_beta   90.00
_cell.angle_gamma   90.00
#
_symmetry.space_group_name_H-M   'P 1'
#
loop_
_entity.id
_entity.type
_entity.pdbx_description
1 polymer ?
#
loop_
_entity_poly.entity_id
_entity_poly.type
_entity_poly.pdbx_seq_one_letter_code
_entity_poly.pdbx_strand_id
1 'polypeptide(L)'
;MNETTRNQTHESSHDHAAVDQGAHEHAGHDHSGHATDEHAAHDHSGHDHSAHDHSGHAGHDPAIFRRKFWLTLALTIPTLVFSHGLQDILGLGGPRFPGSQFIPAVFGIAIFFYGGLVFLRGAVDELRSRQPGMMTLISLAIVVAFGYSLAVTFGLPGMDFWWELATLILIMLLGHWIEMSAVMGAHDALGELAKLLPDEAERVGTDAAGASTAELVPVSALAVGDLVRVRPGAAVPVDGEIVDGRSDLDESLLTGESKPVTRGAGEQVVAGSISGSGSLVVRVTKTGGDTALAGIMRLVSDAQASKSGTQILADRAAALLFYVALAAASLTLVVWVILRPGDPSFVLERVVTVLVIACPHALGLAIPLVAQISTAIGAKNGLLIRDRHAMEDARLIDVVLFDKTGTLTEGRQGVAAVTATDGDADALLALAASVEEPAEHPIARAIVAEAADRGLSVAAAADFEALGGRGAMARVGGAVVTVGAPRLLAERSLAPSADVSRAAAAAEAEGQTVVYVLSGDQVAGMIALADVVRPESEEAVRVLHSRGVRVAMLTGDSRAVGEAVAAKLGIDEVFAEVLPGDKAGTVSHLQQGGARVAMVGDGVNDAPALAQADVGIAIGAGTDVAIESAGIVLASSDPRGVAKVITLSRATYRKMLQNLAWAAGYNVIALPLAAGVATGIGIVVSPAFGAVLMSVSTIVVALNAQLLRRVRL
;
A
#
# COMPACT_ATOMS: atom_id res chain seq x y z
N MET A 1 49.43 45.92 12.02
CA MET A 1 49.23 46.79 10.86
C MET A 1 47.76 46.69 10.60
N ASN A 2 47.04 47.52 11.22
CA ASN A 2 46.46 48.81 10.83
C ASN A 2 45.35 48.57 9.79
N GLU A 3 44.19 48.80 10.19
CA GLU A 3 43.32 50.00 10.43
C GLU A 3 42.26 50.00 9.33
N THR A 4 41.06 50.39 9.40
CA THR A 4 40.22 51.13 10.35
C THR A 4 38.79 51.20 9.75
N THR A 5 37.80 51.03 10.59
CA THR A 5 36.62 51.90 10.89
C THR A 5 35.82 52.61 9.78
N ARG A 6 34.50 52.45 9.80
CA ARG A 6 33.42 53.46 10.09
C ARG A 6 32.08 52.92 9.56
N ASN A 7 31.13 52.57 10.35
CA ASN A 7 30.11 53.35 11.10
C ASN A 7 29.43 54.45 10.24
N GLN A 8 28.15 54.29 9.95
CA GLN A 8 27.15 55.34 10.13
C GLN A 8 25.73 54.78 10.16
N THR A 9 25.11 55.00 11.31
CA THR A 9 23.71 55.04 11.66
C THR A 9 22.92 56.09 10.85
N HIS A 10 21.67 55.80 10.52
CA HIS A 10 20.61 56.81 10.50
C HIS A 10 19.27 56.20 10.93
N GLU A 11 18.81 56.64 12.09
CA GLU A 11 17.41 56.66 12.56
C GLU A 11 16.62 57.74 11.82
N SER A 12 15.32 57.47 11.66
CA SER A 12 14.17 58.37 11.87
C SER A 12 12.92 57.63 11.44
N SER A 13 12.02 57.21 12.26
CA SER A 13 10.99 57.91 13.12
C SER A 13 9.88 58.57 12.32
N HIS A 14 8.65 58.21 12.75
CA HIS A 14 7.34 58.88 12.58
C HIS A 14 6.56 58.52 11.31
N ASP A 15 5.25 58.28 11.26
CA ASP A 15 4.19 58.72 12.20
C ASP A 15 2.92 57.92 11.98
N HIS A 16 2.05 58.02 12.99
CA HIS A 16 0.70 57.50 13.09
C HIS A 16 -0.28 58.03 12.02
N ALA A 17 -1.24 57.21 11.62
CA ALA A 17 -2.64 57.64 11.46
C ALA A 17 -3.62 56.47 11.59
N ALA A 18 -4.37 56.50 12.66
CA ALA A 18 -5.65 55.81 12.82
C ALA A 18 -6.76 56.73 12.32
N VAL A 19 -7.78 56.20 11.66
CA VAL A 19 -9.14 56.70 11.46
C VAL A 19 -9.86 55.61 10.67
N ASP A 20 -11.08 55.21 10.82
CA ASP A 20 -12.18 55.43 11.75
C ASP A 20 -13.27 54.39 11.42
N GLN A 21 -14.18 54.23 12.29
CA GLN A 21 -15.34 53.36 12.29
C GLN A 21 -16.35 53.74 11.20
N GLY A 22 -17.05 52.76 10.67
CA GLY A 22 -18.26 52.95 9.87
C GLY A 22 -19.19 51.75 10.00
N ALA A 23 -19.99 51.77 11.05
CA ALA A 23 -21.17 50.92 11.20
C ALA A 23 -22.28 51.44 10.28
N HIS A 24 -22.96 50.57 9.59
CA HIS A 24 -24.32 50.81 9.13
C HIS A 24 -25.22 49.61 9.38
N GLU A 25 -26.27 49.92 10.13
CA GLU A 25 -27.41 49.11 10.55
C GLU A 25 -28.38 48.82 9.38
N HIS A 26 -29.12 47.73 9.60
CA HIS A 26 -30.54 47.46 9.36
C HIS A 26 -31.19 47.69 7.98
N ALA A 27 -31.81 46.66 7.48
CA ALA A 27 -33.26 46.64 7.28
C ALA A 27 -33.78 45.22 7.06
N GLY A 28 -34.60 44.76 7.98
CA GLY A 28 -35.44 43.59 7.84
C GLY A 28 -36.68 43.94 7.00
N HIS A 29 -37.17 42.94 6.28
CA HIS A 29 -38.55 42.89 5.85
C HIS A 29 -39.13 41.50 6.09
N ASP A 30 -40.02 41.48 7.04
CA ASP A 30 -41.01 40.48 7.36
C ASP A 30 -42.15 40.54 6.33
N HIS A 31 -42.60 39.44 5.78
CA HIS A 31 -43.95 39.26 5.30
C HIS A 31 -44.37 37.80 5.37
N SER A 32 -45.19 37.56 6.36
CA SER A 32 -46.13 36.44 6.51
C SER A 32 -47.14 36.35 5.38
N GLY A 33 -47.58 35.15 5.07
CA GLY A 33 -48.85 34.93 4.32
C GLY A 33 -49.01 33.56 3.73
N HIS A 34 -49.64 32.62 4.45
CA HIS A 34 -50.66 31.62 4.09
C HIS A 34 -50.78 31.16 2.58
N ALA A 35 -50.79 29.92 2.26
CA ALA A 35 -51.86 28.92 2.44
C ALA A 35 -51.61 27.66 1.54
N THR A 36 -51.83 26.51 2.17
CA THR A 36 -52.55 25.29 1.71
C THR A 36 -52.22 24.60 0.39
N ASP A 37 -51.89 23.29 0.59
CA ASP A 37 -52.30 22.11 -0.17
C ASP A 37 -51.78 21.89 -1.61
N GLU A 38 -50.95 20.88 -1.78
CA GLU A 38 -51.34 19.67 -2.48
C GLU A 38 -50.21 18.62 -2.43
N HIS A 39 -50.56 17.41 -1.96
CA HIS A 39 -49.74 16.22 -1.99
C HIS A 39 -49.54 15.78 -3.43
N ALA A 40 -48.29 15.84 -3.92
CA ALA A 40 -47.87 15.06 -5.07
C ALA A 40 -46.78 14.09 -4.61
N ALA A 41 -47.11 12.82 -4.62
CA ALA A 41 -46.20 11.70 -4.37
C ALA A 41 -45.08 11.74 -5.41
N HIS A 42 -43.85 12.00 -5.00
CA HIS A 42 -42.67 11.73 -5.81
C HIS A 42 -42.17 10.33 -5.50
N ASP A 43 -42.39 9.52 -6.52
CA ASP A 43 -41.88 8.17 -6.74
C ASP A 43 -40.35 8.18 -6.64
N HIS A 44 -39.77 7.58 -5.58
CA HIS A 44 -38.35 7.30 -5.47
C HIS A 44 -38.03 5.98 -6.14
N SER A 45 -38.10 5.98 -7.47
CA SER A 45 -37.57 4.90 -8.28
C SER A 45 -36.05 5.07 -8.45
N GLY A 46 -35.28 4.15 -7.88
CA GLY A 46 -34.03 3.65 -8.42
C GLY A 46 -32.90 4.67 -8.65
N HIS A 47 -32.10 4.97 -7.64
CA HIS A 47 -30.72 5.36 -7.90
C HIS A 47 -29.90 4.08 -8.16
N ASP A 48 -29.79 3.81 -9.46
CA ASP A 48 -28.90 2.84 -10.06
C ASP A 48 -27.45 3.27 -9.78
N HIS A 49 -26.75 2.65 -8.82
CA HIS A 49 -25.34 2.86 -8.55
C HIS A 49 -24.46 2.07 -9.53
N SER A 50 -24.77 2.13 -10.81
CA SER A 50 -23.92 1.61 -11.87
C SER A 50 -23.69 2.71 -12.89
N ALA A 51 -22.69 3.53 -12.69
CA ALA A 51 -21.90 4.22 -13.72
C ALA A 51 -21.03 5.31 -13.07
N HIS A 52 -19.99 4.95 -12.34
CA HIS A 52 -18.83 5.80 -12.38
C HIS A 52 -18.29 5.72 -13.80
N ASP A 53 -18.44 6.82 -14.51
CA ASP A 53 -18.02 7.02 -15.89
C ASP A 53 -16.51 6.75 -16.04
N HIS A 54 -16.16 5.51 -16.41
CA HIS A 54 -14.82 5.10 -16.80
C HIS A 54 -14.50 5.52 -18.25
N SER A 55 -14.97 6.67 -18.68
CA SER A 55 -14.73 7.18 -20.05
C SER A 55 -13.25 7.49 -20.33
N GLY A 56 -12.36 7.46 -19.31
CA GLY A 56 -10.91 7.57 -19.48
C GLY A 56 -10.19 6.26 -19.85
N HIS A 57 -10.82 5.08 -19.72
CA HIS A 57 -10.16 3.78 -19.88
C HIS A 57 -10.67 2.91 -21.04
N ALA A 58 -11.56 3.42 -21.89
CA ALA A 58 -12.11 2.68 -23.03
C ALA A 58 -11.07 2.21 -24.07
N GLY A 59 -9.81 2.67 -23.98
CA GLY A 59 -8.70 2.26 -24.86
C GLY A 59 -7.83 1.10 -24.34
N HIS A 60 -8.01 0.66 -23.09
CA HIS A 60 -7.09 -0.27 -22.41
C HIS A 60 -7.67 -1.67 -22.13
N ASP A 61 -8.83 -2.02 -22.69
CA ASP A 61 -9.41 -3.35 -22.53
C ASP A 61 -8.64 -4.40 -23.37
N PRO A 62 -8.02 -5.42 -22.73
CA PRO A 62 -7.32 -6.51 -23.45
C PRO A 62 -8.21 -7.25 -24.43
N ALA A 63 -9.52 -7.32 -24.19
CA ALA A 63 -10.46 -8.00 -25.07
C ALA A 63 -10.55 -7.31 -26.44
N ILE A 64 -10.38 -5.99 -26.51
CA ILE A 64 -10.34 -5.22 -27.75
C ILE A 64 -9.13 -5.64 -28.60
N PHE A 65 -7.92 -5.68 -27.97
CA PHE A 65 -6.70 -6.07 -28.66
C PHE A 65 -6.74 -7.55 -29.09
N ARG A 66 -7.23 -8.44 -28.24
CA ARG A 66 -7.41 -9.87 -28.56
C ARG A 66 -8.32 -10.09 -29.77
N ARG A 67 -9.49 -9.42 -29.78
CA ARG A 67 -10.43 -9.54 -30.91
C ARG A 67 -9.83 -8.99 -32.21
N LYS A 68 -9.16 -7.83 -32.13
CA LYS A 68 -8.50 -7.22 -33.29
C LYS A 68 -7.34 -8.07 -33.78
N PHE A 69 -6.56 -8.68 -32.90
CA PHE A 69 -5.46 -9.57 -33.24
C PHE A 69 -5.90 -10.76 -34.11
N TRP A 70 -6.93 -11.50 -33.67
CA TRP A 70 -7.37 -12.69 -34.40
C TRP A 70 -7.90 -12.37 -35.81
N LEU A 71 -8.66 -11.30 -35.96
CA LEU A 71 -9.14 -10.90 -37.29
C LEU A 71 -8.01 -10.35 -38.17
N THR A 72 -7.10 -9.54 -37.57
CA THR A 72 -5.91 -9.06 -38.30
C THR A 72 -5.02 -10.24 -38.74
N LEU A 73 -4.85 -11.25 -37.88
CA LEU A 73 -4.12 -12.46 -38.25
C LEU A 73 -4.73 -13.17 -39.48
N ALA A 74 -6.05 -13.33 -39.48
CA ALA A 74 -6.76 -13.93 -40.61
C ALA A 74 -6.58 -13.12 -41.91
N LEU A 75 -6.59 -11.79 -41.83
CA LEU A 75 -6.36 -10.90 -42.98
C LEU A 75 -4.88 -10.83 -43.40
N THR A 76 -3.95 -11.07 -42.49
CA THR A 76 -2.50 -11.08 -42.78
C THR A 76 -2.08 -12.30 -43.62
N ILE A 77 -2.73 -13.45 -43.43
CA ILE A 77 -2.39 -14.66 -44.20
C ILE A 77 -2.46 -14.44 -45.72
N PRO A 78 -3.57 -13.96 -46.32
CA PRO A 78 -3.59 -13.68 -47.74
C PRO A 78 -2.60 -12.58 -48.15
N THR A 79 -2.38 -11.56 -47.32
CA THR A 79 -1.33 -10.55 -47.59
C THR A 79 0.04 -11.17 -47.74
N LEU A 80 0.44 -12.10 -46.86
CA LEU A 80 1.73 -12.81 -46.94
C LEU A 80 1.80 -13.75 -48.12
N VAL A 81 0.75 -14.53 -48.37
CA VAL A 81 0.71 -15.53 -49.47
C VAL A 81 0.87 -14.89 -50.84
N PHE A 82 0.28 -13.71 -51.03
CA PHE A 82 0.31 -13.03 -52.34
C PHE A 82 1.33 -11.87 -52.42
N SER A 83 2.13 -11.64 -51.37
CA SER A 83 3.23 -10.67 -51.43
C SER A 83 4.40 -11.16 -52.29
N HIS A 84 4.59 -10.50 -53.43
CA HIS A 84 5.70 -10.85 -54.31
C HIS A 84 7.08 -10.59 -53.69
N GLY A 85 7.21 -9.49 -52.93
CA GLY A 85 8.45 -9.16 -52.23
C GLY A 85 8.87 -10.24 -51.21
N LEU A 86 7.92 -10.78 -50.45
CA LEU A 86 8.19 -11.87 -49.51
C LEU A 86 8.50 -13.19 -50.23
N GLN A 87 7.78 -13.47 -51.32
CA GLN A 87 8.05 -14.68 -52.16
C GLN A 87 9.43 -14.66 -52.72
N ASP A 88 9.89 -13.53 -53.26
CA ASP A 88 11.23 -13.37 -53.85
C ASP A 88 12.32 -13.50 -52.78
N ILE A 89 12.13 -12.97 -51.58
CA ILE A 89 13.05 -13.11 -50.44
C ILE A 89 13.19 -14.60 -50.00
N LEU A 90 12.07 -15.35 -49.98
CA LEU A 90 12.03 -16.73 -49.54
C LEU A 90 12.35 -17.73 -50.64
N GLY A 91 12.52 -17.28 -51.90
CA GLY A 91 12.72 -18.15 -53.04
C GLY A 91 11.52 -19.06 -53.35
N LEU A 92 10.30 -18.64 -52.94
CA LEU A 92 9.07 -19.42 -53.10
C LEU A 92 8.31 -18.96 -54.34
N GLY A 93 7.93 -19.90 -55.22
CA GLY A 93 7.00 -19.63 -56.30
C GLY A 93 5.56 -19.52 -55.76
N GLY A 94 5.01 -18.29 -55.63
CA GLY A 94 3.62 -18.10 -55.20
C GLY A 94 2.59 -18.10 -56.35
N PRO A 95 1.26 -18.11 -56.01
CA PRO A 95 0.19 -18.06 -56.97
C PRO A 95 0.24 -16.74 -57.77
N ARG A 96 0.39 -16.82 -59.11
CA ARG A 96 0.40 -15.67 -60.02
C ARG A 96 -0.73 -15.79 -61.02
N PHE A 97 -1.70 -14.86 -60.96
CA PHE A 97 -2.79 -14.71 -61.89
C PHE A 97 -3.08 -13.21 -62.10
N PRO A 98 -3.76 -12.82 -63.19
CA PRO A 98 -4.07 -11.42 -63.43
C PRO A 98 -4.83 -10.79 -62.25
N GLY A 99 -4.27 -9.72 -61.68
CA GLY A 99 -4.84 -9.04 -60.50
C GLY A 99 -4.31 -9.54 -59.15
N SER A 100 -3.54 -10.63 -59.05
CA SER A 100 -3.00 -11.13 -57.77
C SER A 100 -2.15 -10.09 -57.04
N GLN A 101 -1.52 -9.19 -57.79
CA GLN A 101 -0.68 -8.10 -57.25
C GLN A 101 -1.49 -7.07 -56.39
N PHE A 102 -2.81 -6.98 -56.54
CA PHE A 102 -3.66 -6.08 -55.74
C PHE A 102 -4.17 -6.74 -54.46
N ILE A 103 -4.03 -8.05 -54.31
CA ILE A 103 -4.50 -8.75 -53.10
C ILE A 103 -3.82 -8.25 -51.85
N PRO A 104 -2.47 -8.10 -51.77
CA PRO A 104 -1.83 -7.53 -50.59
C PRO A 104 -2.30 -6.12 -50.26
N ALA A 105 -2.56 -5.30 -51.28
CA ALA A 105 -3.09 -3.95 -51.12
C ALA A 105 -4.49 -3.95 -50.49
N VAL A 106 -5.40 -4.76 -50.99
CA VAL A 106 -6.79 -4.85 -50.49
C VAL A 106 -6.81 -5.27 -49.02
N PHE A 107 -6.10 -6.35 -48.70
CA PHE A 107 -6.03 -6.84 -47.32
C PHE A 107 -5.23 -5.90 -46.43
N GLY A 108 -4.12 -5.31 -46.91
CA GLY A 108 -3.32 -4.34 -46.18
C GLY A 108 -4.09 -3.06 -45.82
N ILE A 109 -4.94 -2.57 -46.75
CA ILE A 109 -5.86 -1.46 -46.48
C ILE A 109 -6.86 -1.85 -45.39
N ALA A 110 -7.45 -3.04 -45.45
CA ALA A 110 -8.38 -3.53 -44.45
C ALA A 110 -7.69 -3.64 -43.05
N ILE A 111 -6.48 -4.17 -43.01
CA ILE A 111 -5.66 -4.28 -41.77
C ILE A 111 -5.35 -2.90 -41.19
N PHE A 112 -4.96 -1.93 -42.03
CA PHE A 112 -4.65 -0.57 -41.58
C PHE A 112 -5.85 0.10 -40.91
N PHE A 113 -7.04 0.06 -41.54
CA PHE A 113 -8.23 0.68 -40.99
C PHE A 113 -8.91 -0.13 -39.89
N TYR A 114 -8.74 -1.44 -39.81
CA TYR A 114 -9.28 -2.28 -38.74
C TYR A 114 -8.32 -2.44 -37.56
N GLY A 115 -7.15 -2.97 -37.80
CA GLY A 115 -6.13 -3.23 -36.77
C GLY A 115 -5.37 -1.96 -36.36
N GLY A 116 -4.95 -1.15 -37.36
CA GLY A 116 -4.16 0.07 -37.16
C GLY A 116 -4.92 1.21 -36.49
N LEU A 117 -6.25 1.28 -36.64
CA LEU A 117 -7.07 2.40 -36.15
C LEU A 117 -6.93 2.60 -34.62
N VAL A 118 -6.68 1.56 -33.84
CA VAL A 118 -6.48 1.69 -32.38
C VAL A 118 -5.24 2.52 -32.06
N PHE A 119 -4.15 2.31 -32.80
CA PHE A 119 -2.91 3.07 -32.66
C PHE A 119 -3.08 4.51 -33.13
N LEU A 120 -3.78 4.73 -34.25
CA LEU A 120 -4.04 6.07 -34.79
C LEU A 120 -4.89 6.92 -33.82
N ARG A 121 -5.90 6.32 -33.17
CA ARG A 121 -6.69 6.99 -32.15
C ARG A 121 -5.85 7.33 -30.92
N GLY A 122 -5.08 6.37 -30.41
CA GLY A 122 -4.15 6.61 -29.29
C GLY A 122 -3.14 7.72 -29.60
N ALA A 123 -2.61 7.77 -30.82
CA ALA A 123 -1.72 8.86 -31.24
C ALA A 123 -2.40 10.24 -31.23
N VAL A 124 -3.67 10.31 -31.67
CA VAL A 124 -4.44 11.56 -31.60
C VAL A 124 -4.60 12.02 -30.14
N ASP A 125 -4.86 11.10 -29.22
CA ASP A 125 -5.03 11.41 -27.81
C ASP A 125 -3.70 11.84 -27.16
N GLU A 126 -2.58 11.17 -27.47
CA GLU A 126 -1.23 11.58 -27.05
C GLU A 126 -0.86 13.00 -27.58
N LEU A 127 -1.17 13.29 -28.84
CA LEU A 127 -0.89 14.59 -29.44
C LEU A 127 -1.78 15.70 -28.86
N ARG A 128 -3.07 15.41 -28.60
CA ARG A 128 -3.99 16.36 -27.94
C ARG A 128 -3.56 16.70 -26.53
N SER A 129 -3.08 15.72 -25.79
CA SER A 129 -2.51 15.90 -24.43
C SER A 129 -1.12 16.54 -24.44
N ARG A 130 -0.52 16.80 -25.62
CA ARG A 130 0.86 17.28 -25.81
C ARG A 130 1.92 16.40 -25.16
N GLN A 131 1.64 15.10 -25.07
CA GLN A 131 2.55 14.09 -24.56
C GLN A 131 2.76 13.00 -25.62
N PRO A 132 3.44 13.31 -26.74
CA PRO A 132 3.69 12.32 -27.78
C PRO A 132 4.52 11.17 -27.19
N GLY A 133 4.11 9.95 -27.50
CA GLY A 133 4.69 8.74 -26.94
C GLY A 133 4.69 7.57 -27.90
N MET A 134 4.40 6.40 -27.37
CA MET A 134 4.45 5.14 -28.08
C MET A 134 3.43 5.05 -29.23
N MET A 135 2.17 5.44 -28.98
CA MET A 135 1.12 5.37 -30.00
C MET A 135 1.40 6.30 -31.18
N THR A 136 2.01 7.46 -30.90
CA THR A 136 2.43 8.42 -31.94
C THR A 136 3.51 7.84 -32.83
N LEU A 137 4.56 7.18 -32.27
CA LEU A 137 5.62 6.56 -33.05
C LEU A 137 5.14 5.40 -33.93
N ILE A 138 4.32 4.50 -33.36
CA ILE A 138 3.72 3.39 -34.10
C ILE A 138 2.84 3.94 -35.24
N SER A 139 2.02 4.92 -34.94
CA SER A 139 1.13 5.54 -35.95
C SER A 139 1.92 6.18 -37.08
N LEU A 140 3.01 6.88 -36.75
CA LEU A 140 3.89 7.45 -37.77
C LEU A 140 4.49 6.36 -38.66
N ALA A 141 4.98 5.26 -38.07
CA ALA A 141 5.55 4.14 -38.83
C ALA A 141 4.53 3.48 -39.76
N ILE A 142 3.31 3.16 -39.24
CA ILE A 142 2.27 2.52 -40.07
C ILE A 142 1.70 3.45 -41.13
N VAL A 143 1.58 4.76 -40.86
CA VAL A 143 1.12 5.75 -41.86
C VAL A 143 2.14 5.90 -42.98
N VAL A 144 3.43 5.97 -42.66
CA VAL A 144 4.51 6.05 -43.66
C VAL A 144 4.53 4.78 -44.52
N ALA A 145 4.49 3.59 -43.89
CA ALA A 145 4.46 2.32 -44.61
C ALA A 145 3.21 2.18 -45.50
N PHE A 146 2.04 2.58 -44.99
CA PHE A 146 0.77 2.58 -45.73
C PHE A 146 0.80 3.53 -46.95
N GLY A 147 1.18 4.80 -46.73
CA GLY A 147 1.22 5.81 -47.79
C GLY A 147 2.20 5.43 -48.90
N TYR A 148 3.36 4.91 -48.55
CA TYR A 148 4.33 4.45 -49.56
C TYR A 148 3.81 3.22 -50.32
N SER A 149 3.28 2.19 -49.64
CA SER A 149 2.73 1.01 -50.29
C SER A 149 1.58 1.34 -51.23
N LEU A 150 0.76 2.32 -50.82
CA LEU A 150 -0.35 2.81 -51.69
C LEU A 150 0.23 3.51 -52.94
N ALA A 151 1.23 4.35 -52.81
CA ALA A 151 1.89 5.03 -53.92
C ALA A 151 2.52 4.03 -54.91
N VAL A 152 3.22 2.98 -54.41
CA VAL A 152 3.78 1.92 -55.23
C VAL A 152 2.69 1.13 -55.96
N THR A 153 1.60 0.82 -55.28
CA THR A 153 0.45 0.14 -55.90
C THR A 153 -0.15 0.95 -57.07
N PHE A 154 -0.09 2.28 -57.03
CA PHE A 154 -0.53 3.16 -58.08
C PHE A 154 0.55 3.58 -59.08
N GLY A 155 1.74 2.96 -59.07
CA GLY A 155 2.71 3.10 -60.13
C GLY A 155 4.02 3.83 -59.74
N LEU A 156 4.26 4.12 -58.46
CA LEU A 156 5.57 4.58 -58.00
C LEU A 156 6.55 3.41 -58.16
N PRO A 157 7.75 3.60 -58.74
CA PRO A 157 8.79 2.55 -58.79
C PRO A 157 9.24 2.19 -57.40
N GLY A 158 9.27 0.88 -57.06
CA GLY A 158 9.74 0.38 -55.79
C GLY A 158 9.05 -0.94 -55.40
N MET A 159 9.42 -1.46 -54.23
CA MET A 159 8.74 -2.60 -53.60
C MET A 159 7.74 -2.07 -52.58
N ASP A 160 6.51 -2.60 -52.57
CA ASP A 160 5.51 -2.26 -51.57
C ASP A 160 5.85 -2.88 -50.22
N PHE A 161 5.27 -2.30 -49.14
CA PHE A 161 5.43 -2.75 -47.76
C PHE A 161 4.11 -3.28 -47.17
N TRP A 162 3.21 -3.87 -47.99
CA TRP A 162 1.97 -4.40 -47.50
C TRP A 162 2.13 -5.52 -46.51
N TRP A 163 3.11 -6.41 -46.73
CA TRP A 163 3.35 -7.52 -45.82
C TRP A 163 4.06 -7.09 -44.54
N GLU A 164 4.98 -6.12 -44.60
CA GLU A 164 5.60 -5.50 -43.42
C GLU A 164 4.59 -4.74 -42.59
N LEU A 165 3.72 -3.95 -43.23
CA LEU A 165 2.65 -3.22 -42.56
C LEU A 165 1.68 -4.17 -41.84
N ALA A 166 1.26 -5.26 -42.52
CA ALA A 166 0.36 -6.25 -41.96
C ALA A 166 0.97 -6.96 -40.75
N THR A 167 2.22 -7.43 -40.90
CA THR A 167 2.94 -8.10 -39.79
C THR A 167 3.28 -7.15 -38.66
N LEU A 168 3.64 -5.90 -38.94
CA LEU A 168 3.87 -4.87 -37.93
C LEU A 168 2.62 -4.64 -37.08
N ILE A 169 1.46 -4.35 -37.71
CA ILE A 169 0.21 -4.14 -37.00
C ILE A 169 -0.20 -5.39 -36.20
N LEU A 170 -0.05 -6.58 -36.78
CA LEU A 170 -0.35 -7.85 -36.10
C LEU A 170 0.49 -8.05 -34.84
N ILE A 171 1.81 -7.87 -34.95
CA ILE A 171 2.76 -8.04 -33.83
C ILE A 171 2.50 -6.98 -32.73
N MET A 172 2.19 -5.74 -33.15
CA MET A 172 1.86 -4.69 -32.22
C MET A 172 0.58 -4.97 -31.44
N LEU A 173 -0.47 -5.49 -32.10
CA LEU A 173 -1.70 -5.92 -31.45
C LEU A 173 -1.44 -7.04 -30.44
N LEU A 174 -0.57 -8.01 -30.79
CA LEU A 174 -0.17 -9.08 -29.89
C LEU A 174 0.58 -8.54 -28.67
N GLY A 175 1.54 -7.66 -28.90
CA GLY A 175 2.32 -7.03 -27.84
C GLY A 175 1.44 -6.30 -26.82
N HIS A 176 0.53 -5.47 -27.32
CA HIS A 176 -0.43 -4.74 -26.46
C HIS A 176 -1.41 -5.67 -25.74
N TRP A 177 -1.89 -6.72 -26.42
CA TRP A 177 -2.74 -7.70 -25.75
C TRP A 177 -2.02 -8.37 -24.59
N ILE A 178 -0.77 -8.82 -24.76
CA ILE A 178 0.03 -9.43 -23.68
C ILE A 178 0.29 -8.42 -22.57
N GLU A 179 0.65 -7.19 -22.92
CA GLU A 179 0.86 -6.08 -21.97
C GLU A 179 -0.36 -5.81 -21.10
N MET A 180 -1.51 -5.55 -21.74
CA MET A 180 -2.76 -5.25 -21.01
C MET A 180 -3.22 -6.44 -20.16
N SER A 181 -3.04 -7.68 -20.64
CA SER A 181 -3.35 -8.88 -19.86
C SER A 181 -2.44 -9.02 -18.64
N ALA A 182 -1.17 -8.66 -18.75
CA ALA A 182 -0.23 -8.67 -17.63
C ALA A 182 -0.56 -7.60 -16.58
N VAL A 183 -0.95 -6.41 -17.03
CA VAL A 183 -1.39 -5.30 -16.17
C VAL A 183 -2.67 -5.67 -15.44
N MET A 184 -3.71 -6.15 -16.14
CA MET A 184 -4.97 -6.54 -15.51
C MET A 184 -4.81 -7.71 -14.53
N GLY A 185 -4.01 -8.72 -14.85
CA GLY A 185 -3.72 -9.81 -13.92
C GLY A 185 -2.95 -9.38 -12.66
N ALA A 186 -2.36 -8.19 -12.66
CA ALA A 186 -1.77 -7.59 -11.45
C ALA A 186 -2.79 -6.76 -10.65
N HIS A 187 -3.81 -6.19 -11.31
CA HIS A 187 -4.93 -5.48 -10.64
C HIS A 187 -5.90 -6.41 -9.90
N ASP A 188 -5.97 -7.68 -10.25
CA ASP A 188 -6.96 -8.64 -9.73
C ASP A 188 -6.76 -9.00 -8.24
N ALA A 189 -5.69 -8.49 -7.60
CA ALA A 189 -5.46 -8.66 -6.17
C ALA A 189 -6.57 -8.04 -5.29
N LEU A 190 -7.19 -6.94 -5.74
CA LEU A 190 -8.36 -6.35 -5.07
C LEU A 190 -9.61 -7.23 -5.22
N GLY A 191 -9.81 -7.83 -6.39
CA GLY A 191 -10.88 -8.78 -6.62
C GLY A 191 -10.78 -10.05 -5.75
N GLU A 192 -9.56 -10.50 -5.45
CA GLU A 192 -9.35 -11.62 -4.52
C GLU A 192 -9.73 -11.24 -3.08
N LEU A 193 -9.42 -10.03 -2.62
CA LEU A 193 -9.85 -9.54 -1.31
C LEU A 193 -11.38 -9.37 -1.23
N ALA A 194 -12.01 -8.87 -2.28
CA ALA A 194 -13.46 -8.72 -2.33
C ALA A 194 -14.21 -10.07 -2.25
N LYS A 195 -13.61 -11.16 -2.76
CA LYS A 195 -14.19 -12.52 -2.68
C LYS A 195 -14.21 -13.09 -1.27
N LEU A 196 -13.55 -12.46 -0.29
CA LEU A 196 -13.58 -12.88 1.10
C LEU A 196 -14.90 -12.59 1.79
N LEU A 197 -15.64 -11.60 1.30
CA LEU A 197 -16.95 -11.27 1.84
C LEU A 197 -18.02 -12.22 1.27
N PRO A 198 -18.88 -12.79 2.12
CA PRO A 198 -20.06 -13.50 1.67
C PRO A 198 -21.08 -12.51 1.10
N ASP A 199 -21.86 -12.94 0.12
CA ASP A 199 -22.95 -12.13 -0.45
C ASP A 199 -24.14 -12.00 0.51
N GLU A 200 -24.33 -13.02 1.39
CA GLU A 200 -25.46 -13.14 2.31
C GLU A 200 -24.98 -13.39 3.74
N ALA A 201 -25.77 -12.96 4.72
CA ALA A 201 -25.53 -13.13 6.14
C ALA A 201 -26.78 -13.63 6.85
N GLU A 202 -26.60 -14.44 7.90
CA GLU A 202 -27.67 -14.95 8.75
C GLU A 202 -27.99 -13.93 9.86
N ARG A 203 -28.99 -13.07 9.64
CA ARG A 203 -29.47 -12.11 10.63
C ARG A 203 -30.30 -12.82 11.69
N VAL A 204 -29.95 -12.60 12.98
CA VAL A 204 -30.63 -13.14 14.11
C VAL A 204 -31.64 -12.14 14.67
N GLY A 205 -32.90 -12.50 14.71
CA GLY A 205 -33.96 -11.70 15.30
C GLY A 205 -34.69 -12.47 16.39
N THR A 206 -35.63 -11.83 17.07
CA THR A 206 -36.52 -12.44 18.01
C THR A 206 -37.94 -12.31 17.46
N ASP A 207 -38.69 -13.39 17.34
CA ASP A 207 -40.09 -13.33 16.92
C ASP A 207 -41.01 -12.76 18.01
N ALA A 208 -42.25 -12.49 17.67
CA ALA A 208 -43.26 -11.97 18.60
C ALA A 208 -43.55 -12.92 19.81
N ALA A 209 -43.08 -14.17 19.75
CA ALA A 209 -43.19 -15.17 20.79
C ALA A 209 -41.91 -15.32 21.63
N GLY A 210 -40.85 -14.53 21.33
CA GLY A 210 -39.56 -14.55 22.02
C GLY A 210 -38.61 -15.67 21.57
N ALA A 211 -38.92 -16.37 20.46
CA ALA A 211 -38.03 -17.37 19.90
C ALA A 211 -37.00 -16.73 18.96
N SER A 212 -35.75 -17.21 19.03
CA SER A 212 -34.69 -16.74 18.13
C SER A 212 -35.00 -17.18 16.69
N THR A 213 -35.15 -16.22 15.78
CA THR A 213 -35.34 -16.46 14.35
C THR A 213 -34.06 -16.12 13.59
N ALA A 214 -33.77 -16.88 12.55
CA ALA A 214 -32.64 -16.64 11.69
C ALA A 214 -33.16 -16.40 10.25
N GLU A 215 -32.80 -15.29 9.67
CA GLU A 215 -33.15 -14.89 8.31
C GLU A 215 -31.91 -14.68 7.49
N LEU A 216 -31.86 -15.27 6.29
CA LEU A 216 -30.77 -15.02 5.35
C LEU A 216 -31.05 -13.71 4.61
N VAL A 217 -30.15 -12.73 4.74
CA VAL A 217 -30.28 -11.40 4.14
C VAL A 217 -29.01 -11.06 3.36
N PRO A 218 -29.11 -10.29 2.28
CA PRO A 218 -27.92 -9.73 1.64
C PRO A 218 -27.09 -8.93 2.64
N VAL A 219 -25.75 -9.04 2.60
CA VAL A 219 -24.85 -8.27 3.50
C VAL A 219 -25.08 -6.76 3.38
N SER A 220 -25.46 -6.28 2.19
CA SER A 220 -25.80 -4.87 1.94
C SER A 220 -27.06 -4.39 2.67
N ALA A 221 -27.91 -5.30 3.18
CA ALA A 221 -29.12 -4.98 3.92
C ALA A 221 -28.90 -4.91 5.45
N LEU A 222 -27.69 -5.25 5.93
CA LEU A 222 -27.34 -5.18 7.35
C LEU A 222 -27.18 -3.72 7.81
N ALA A 223 -27.65 -3.43 9.00
CA ALA A 223 -27.51 -2.14 9.68
C ALA A 223 -26.68 -2.28 10.95
N VAL A 224 -26.07 -1.18 11.40
CA VAL A 224 -25.37 -1.12 12.69
C VAL A 224 -26.35 -1.45 13.82
N GLY A 225 -25.95 -2.39 14.68
CA GLY A 225 -26.78 -2.91 15.79
C GLY A 225 -27.47 -4.24 15.48
N ASP A 226 -27.55 -4.67 14.22
CA ASP A 226 -28.08 -6.00 13.87
C ASP A 226 -27.23 -7.10 14.52
N LEU A 227 -27.86 -8.24 14.81
CA LEU A 227 -27.17 -9.45 15.26
C LEU A 227 -27.02 -10.42 14.08
N VAL A 228 -25.80 -10.88 13.86
CA VAL A 228 -25.46 -11.81 12.77
C VAL A 228 -24.83 -13.07 13.34
N ARG A 229 -25.32 -14.24 12.89
CA ARG A 229 -24.70 -15.52 13.23
C ARG A 229 -23.63 -15.88 12.22
N VAL A 230 -22.42 -16.17 12.72
CA VAL A 230 -21.30 -16.70 11.94
C VAL A 230 -21.12 -18.17 12.31
N ARG A 231 -21.31 -19.06 11.35
CA ARG A 231 -21.18 -20.49 11.54
C ARG A 231 -19.72 -20.94 11.48
N PRO A 232 -19.35 -22.09 12.07
CA PRO A 232 -18.02 -22.66 11.89
C PRO A 232 -17.64 -22.79 10.41
N GLY A 233 -16.43 -22.33 10.05
CA GLY A 233 -15.92 -22.32 8.68
C GLY A 233 -16.46 -21.19 7.80
N ALA A 234 -17.38 -20.35 8.29
CA ALA A 234 -17.91 -19.22 7.53
C ALA A 234 -17.08 -17.97 7.73
N ALA A 235 -17.07 -17.10 6.69
CA ALA A 235 -16.47 -15.78 6.79
C ALA A 235 -17.40 -14.82 7.56
N VAL A 236 -16.80 -13.93 8.36
CA VAL A 236 -17.49 -12.83 9.05
C VAL A 236 -17.93 -11.81 8.01
N PRO A 237 -19.24 -11.50 7.91
CA PRO A 237 -19.76 -10.67 6.81
C PRO A 237 -19.51 -9.17 7.00
N VAL A 238 -19.40 -8.69 8.22
CA VAL A 238 -19.26 -7.26 8.59
C VAL A 238 -18.41 -7.11 9.84
N ASP A 239 -17.88 -5.91 10.10
CA ASP A 239 -17.20 -5.65 11.37
C ASP A 239 -18.21 -5.61 12.53
N GLY A 240 -17.83 -6.20 13.66
CA GLY A 240 -18.71 -6.28 14.80
C GLY A 240 -18.05 -6.70 16.10
N GLU A 241 -18.85 -6.73 17.16
CA GLU A 241 -18.50 -7.20 18.49
C GLU A 241 -19.18 -8.56 18.76
N ILE A 242 -18.45 -9.53 19.26
CA ILE A 242 -18.99 -10.83 19.63
C ILE A 242 -19.89 -10.65 20.86
N VAL A 243 -21.16 -10.99 20.73
CA VAL A 243 -22.13 -10.96 21.83
C VAL A 243 -22.20 -12.33 22.52
N ASP A 244 -22.06 -13.41 21.74
CA ASP A 244 -22.11 -14.77 22.23
C ASP A 244 -21.24 -15.70 21.40
N GLY A 245 -20.67 -16.71 22.04
CA GLY A 245 -19.82 -17.71 21.42
C GLY A 245 -18.33 -17.41 21.58
N ARG A 246 -17.52 -18.39 21.14
CA ARG A 246 -16.05 -18.32 21.09
C ARG A 246 -15.55 -19.14 19.91
N SER A 247 -14.58 -18.60 19.17
CA SER A 247 -13.96 -19.30 18.05
C SER A 247 -12.52 -18.84 17.84
N ASP A 248 -11.73 -19.70 17.21
CA ASP A 248 -10.45 -19.31 16.63
C ASP A 248 -10.72 -18.69 15.26
N LEU A 249 -10.34 -17.45 15.05
CA LEU A 249 -10.54 -16.72 13.81
C LEU A 249 -9.25 -16.73 12.99
N ASP A 250 -9.33 -17.14 11.74
CA ASP A 250 -8.27 -16.99 10.76
C ASP A 250 -8.38 -15.59 10.13
N GLU A 251 -7.49 -14.71 10.55
CA GLU A 251 -7.37 -13.34 10.06
C GLU A 251 -6.19 -13.21 9.07
N SER A 252 -5.58 -14.32 8.62
CA SER A 252 -4.34 -14.34 7.84
C SER A 252 -4.41 -13.58 6.52
N LEU A 253 -5.59 -13.54 5.89
CA LEU A 253 -5.81 -12.82 4.64
C LEU A 253 -5.89 -11.30 4.83
N LEU A 254 -6.13 -10.83 6.05
CA LEU A 254 -6.21 -9.42 6.42
C LEU A 254 -4.91 -8.93 7.05
N THR A 255 -4.40 -9.67 8.03
CA THR A 255 -3.23 -9.30 8.83
C THR A 255 -1.91 -9.86 8.28
N GLY A 256 -1.98 -10.90 7.46
CA GLY A 256 -0.81 -11.66 7.00
C GLY A 256 -0.23 -12.62 8.05
N GLU A 257 -0.90 -12.78 9.20
CA GLU A 257 -0.50 -13.70 10.27
C GLU A 257 -1.13 -15.08 10.08
N SER A 258 -0.31 -16.14 10.05
CA SER A 258 -0.79 -17.50 9.81
C SER A 258 -1.41 -18.17 11.04
N LYS A 259 -1.26 -17.58 12.24
CA LYS A 259 -1.77 -18.17 13.48
C LYS A 259 -3.18 -17.65 13.74
N PRO A 260 -4.19 -18.54 13.87
CA PRO A 260 -5.53 -18.12 14.26
C PRO A 260 -5.55 -17.44 15.62
N VAL A 261 -6.41 -16.44 15.77
CA VAL A 261 -6.61 -15.68 17.02
C VAL A 261 -7.91 -16.11 17.67
N THR A 262 -7.83 -16.57 18.92
CA THR A 262 -9.04 -16.93 19.67
C THR A 262 -9.79 -15.67 20.10
N ARG A 263 -11.08 -15.58 19.76
CA ARG A 263 -11.96 -14.47 20.11
C ARG A 263 -13.21 -14.98 20.82
N GLY A 264 -13.70 -14.19 21.79
CA GLY A 264 -14.88 -14.49 22.59
C GLY A 264 -15.78 -13.26 22.83
N ALA A 265 -16.80 -13.41 23.64
CA ALA A 265 -17.77 -12.35 23.93
C ALA A 265 -17.09 -11.06 24.42
N GLY A 266 -17.49 -9.90 23.89
CA GLY A 266 -16.92 -8.57 24.14
C GLY A 266 -15.74 -8.20 23.24
N GLU A 267 -15.22 -9.13 22.42
CA GLU A 267 -14.12 -8.85 21.52
C GLU A 267 -14.58 -8.49 20.11
N GLN A 268 -13.78 -7.70 19.41
CA GLN A 268 -14.09 -7.24 18.05
C GLN A 268 -13.71 -8.31 17.02
N VAL A 269 -14.50 -8.36 15.94
CA VAL A 269 -14.23 -9.17 14.75
C VAL A 269 -14.29 -8.30 13.49
N VAL A 270 -13.50 -8.68 12.50
CA VAL A 270 -13.33 -7.95 11.25
C VAL A 270 -13.96 -8.73 10.10
N ALA A 271 -14.64 -8.02 9.20
CA ALA A 271 -15.20 -8.58 7.98
C ALA A 271 -14.13 -9.32 7.14
N GLY A 272 -14.44 -10.52 6.67
CA GLY A 272 -13.53 -11.36 5.92
C GLY A 272 -12.68 -12.33 6.75
N SER A 273 -12.69 -12.24 8.10
CA SER A 273 -12.10 -13.27 8.98
C SER A 273 -12.89 -14.56 8.86
N ILE A 274 -12.22 -15.72 8.93
CA ILE A 274 -12.89 -17.03 8.82
C ILE A 274 -13.00 -17.65 10.22
N SER A 275 -14.23 -17.96 10.64
CA SER A 275 -14.48 -18.65 11.91
C SER A 275 -14.00 -20.10 11.84
N GLY A 276 -13.21 -20.53 12.81
CA GLY A 276 -12.75 -21.92 12.93
C GLY A 276 -13.87 -22.89 13.35
N SER A 277 -13.74 -23.50 14.53
CA SER A 277 -14.66 -24.53 15.00
C SER A 277 -15.87 -24.00 15.80
N GLY A 278 -15.85 -22.73 16.21
CA GLY A 278 -16.90 -22.11 17.01
C GLY A 278 -17.98 -21.41 16.18
N SER A 279 -19.19 -21.28 16.73
CA SER A 279 -20.24 -20.41 16.22
C SER A 279 -20.25 -19.11 17.01
N LEU A 280 -20.38 -17.98 16.32
CA LEU A 280 -20.40 -16.66 16.93
C LEU A 280 -21.72 -15.96 16.64
N VAL A 281 -22.19 -15.15 17.59
CA VAL A 281 -23.22 -14.14 17.35
C VAL A 281 -22.54 -12.78 17.48
N VAL A 282 -22.55 -12.03 16.40
CA VAL A 282 -21.83 -10.76 16.25
C VAL A 282 -22.84 -9.62 16.14
N ARG A 283 -22.66 -8.57 16.96
CA ARG A 283 -23.39 -7.31 16.82
C ARG A 283 -22.66 -6.44 15.82
N VAL A 284 -23.32 -6.04 14.76
CA VAL A 284 -22.77 -5.21 13.69
C VAL A 284 -22.36 -3.84 14.24
N THR A 285 -21.11 -3.45 14.05
CA THR A 285 -20.58 -2.13 14.44
C THR A 285 -20.30 -1.23 13.23
N LYS A 286 -19.90 -1.83 12.09
CA LYS A 286 -19.67 -1.10 10.84
C LYS A 286 -20.17 -1.90 9.65
N THR A 287 -20.64 -1.22 8.60
CA THR A 287 -21.17 -1.85 7.38
C THR A 287 -20.63 -1.18 6.11
N GLY A 288 -20.66 -1.90 4.99
CA GLY A 288 -20.35 -1.38 3.66
C GLY A 288 -18.96 -0.75 3.57
N GLY A 289 -18.89 0.51 3.16
CA GLY A 289 -17.65 1.26 2.96
C GLY A 289 -16.85 1.59 4.23
N ASP A 290 -17.46 1.44 5.41
CA ASP A 290 -16.85 1.79 6.69
C ASP A 290 -16.16 0.59 7.35
N THR A 291 -16.30 -0.62 6.78
CA THR A 291 -15.62 -1.82 7.28
C THR A 291 -14.10 -1.72 7.11
N ALA A 292 -13.35 -2.36 7.99
CA ALA A 292 -11.88 -2.42 7.93
C ALA A 292 -11.38 -2.95 6.57
N LEU A 293 -12.04 -4.00 6.03
CA LEU A 293 -11.70 -4.54 4.71
C LEU A 293 -11.95 -3.52 3.59
N ALA A 294 -13.05 -2.76 3.63
CA ALA A 294 -13.31 -1.69 2.67
C ALA A 294 -12.27 -0.57 2.77
N GLY A 295 -11.83 -0.24 3.98
CA GLY A 295 -10.70 0.68 4.22
C GLY A 295 -9.41 0.19 3.59
N ILE A 296 -9.06 -1.08 3.79
CA ILE A 296 -7.90 -1.75 3.14
C ILE A 296 -8.01 -1.66 1.62
N MET A 297 -9.16 -2.00 1.04
CA MET A 297 -9.38 -1.95 -0.40
C MET A 297 -9.21 -0.53 -0.95
N ARG A 298 -9.68 0.49 -0.24
CA ARG A 298 -9.52 1.91 -0.60
C ARG A 298 -8.04 2.31 -0.57
N LEU A 299 -7.30 1.98 0.49
CA LEU A 299 -5.86 2.26 0.58
C LEU A 299 -5.08 1.63 -0.58
N VAL A 300 -5.38 0.37 -0.93
CA VAL A 300 -4.74 -0.31 -2.07
C VAL A 300 -5.11 0.35 -3.40
N SER A 301 -6.35 0.80 -3.57
CA SER A 301 -6.82 1.54 -4.75
C SER A 301 -6.10 2.88 -4.88
N ASP A 302 -6.00 3.66 -3.80
CA ASP A 302 -5.34 4.95 -3.77
C ASP A 302 -3.84 4.82 -4.08
N ALA A 303 -3.19 3.80 -3.52
CA ALA A 303 -1.81 3.46 -3.85
C ALA A 303 -1.63 3.13 -5.33
N GLN A 304 -2.59 2.43 -5.95
CA GLN A 304 -2.53 2.12 -7.39
C GLN A 304 -2.70 3.37 -8.25
N ALA A 305 -3.45 4.36 -7.80
CA ALA A 305 -3.64 5.63 -8.50
C ALA A 305 -2.43 6.58 -8.37
N SER A 306 -1.62 6.46 -7.31
CA SER A 306 -0.43 7.29 -7.08
C SER A 306 0.71 6.91 -8.03
N LYS A 307 1.58 7.88 -8.40
CA LYS A 307 2.79 7.63 -9.20
C LYS A 307 4.01 7.70 -8.31
N SER A 308 4.95 6.77 -8.46
CA SER A 308 6.24 6.80 -7.77
C SER A 308 7.24 7.72 -8.46
N GLY A 309 8.31 8.12 -7.75
CA GLY A 309 9.39 8.93 -8.31
C GLY A 309 10.07 8.25 -9.50
N THR A 310 10.31 6.95 -9.40
CA THR A 310 10.88 6.13 -10.48
C THR A 310 9.94 6.07 -11.69
N GLN A 311 8.63 6.04 -11.49
CA GLN A 311 7.66 6.08 -12.57
C GLN A 311 7.67 7.42 -13.31
N ILE A 312 7.73 8.54 -12.57
CA ILE A 312 7.83 9.87 -13.17
C ILE A 312 9.12 10.00 -14.00
N LEU A 313 10.24 9.44 -13.51
CA LEU A 313 11.50 9.41 -14.25
C LEU A 313 11.38 8.59 -15.54
N ALA A 314 10.71 7.43 -15.50
CA ALA A 314 10.50 6.60 -16.69
C ALA A 314 9.59 7.28 -17.72
N ASP A 315 8.53 7.97 -17.28
CA ASP A 315 7.65 8.75 -18.18
C ASP A 315 8.46 9.84 -18.90
N ARG A 316 9.35 10.54 -18.19
CA ARG A 316 10.26 11.51 -18.80
C ARG A 316 11.26 10.89 -19.77
N ALA A 317 11.81 9.73 -19.42
CA ALA A 317 12.73 8.99 -20.30
C ALA A 317 12.01 8.51 -21.57
N ALA A 318 10.78 8.05 -21.48
CA ALA A 318 9.95 7.65 -22.62
C ALA A 318 9.68 8.84 -23.57
N ALA A 319 9.36 10.02 -23.01
CA ALA A 319 9.18 11.24 -23.79
C ALA A 319 10.49 11.69 -24.49
N LEU A 320 11.64 11.58 -23.80
CA LEU A 320 12.94 11.86 -24.41
C LEU A 320 13.23 10.89 -25.57
N LEU A 321 12.97 9.59 -25.38
CA LEU A 321 13.17 8.58 -26.41
C LEU A 321 12.33 8.84 -27.67
N PHE A 322 11.14 9.41 -27.54
CA PHE A 322 10.36 9.85 -28.70
C PHE A 322 11.13 10.83 -29.59
N TYR A 323 11.72 11.88 -28.99
CA TYR A 323 12.49 12.86 -29.76
C TYR A 323 13.79 12.26 -30.32
N VAL A 324 14.46 11.37 -29.58
CA VAL A 324 15.63 10.64 -30.05
C VAL A 324 15.26 9.76 -31.24
N ALA A 325 14.13 9.07 -31.18
CA ALA A 325 13.63 8.24 -32.29
C ALA A 325 13.38 9.08 -33.54
N LEU A 326 12.72 10.22 -33.40
CA LEU A 326 12.42 11.10 -34.53
C LEU A 326 13.71 11.70 -35.13
N ALA A 327 14.67 12.10 -34.30
CA ALA A 327 15.96 12.59 -34.76
C ALA A 327 16.77 11.50 -35.48
N ALA A 328 16.80 10.27 -34.93
CA ALA A 328 17.47 9.13 -35.55
C ALA A 328 16.83 8.74 -36.89
N ALA A 329 15.50 8.73 -36.96
CA ALA A 329 14.78 8.45 -38.21
C ALA A 329 15.04 9.55 -39.27
N SER A 330 15.03 10.83 -38.86
CA SER A 330 15.35 11.94 -39.77
C SER A 330 16.80 11.89 -40.26
N LEU A 331 17.74 11.59 -39.38
CA LEU A 331 19.15 11.41 -39.74
C LEU A 331 19.31 10.23 -40.69
N THR A 332 18.67 9.09 -40.41
CA THR A 332 18.67 7.90 -41.28
C THR A 332 18.13 8.23 -42.66
N LEU A 333 17.00 8.99 -42.73
CA LEU A 333 16.44 9.45 -44.01
C LEU A 333 17.47 10.27 -44.80
N VAL A 334 18.05 11.31 -44.21
CA VAL A 334 19.02 12.20 -44.88
C VAL A 334 20.25 11.41 -45.36
N VAL A 335 20.83 10.57 -44.51
CA VAL A 335 22.00 9.80 -44.83
C VAL A 335 21.76 8.85 -46.03
N TRP A 336 20.67 8.09 -46.00
CA TRP A 336 20.37 7.12 -47.04
C TRP A 336 19.84 7.71 -48.34
N VAL A 337 19.15 8.86 -48.31
CA VAL A 337 18.82 9.64 -49.52
C VAL A 337 20.07 10.06 -50.25
N ILE A 338 21.13 10.44 -49.49
CA ILE A 338 22.41 10.81 -50.09
C ILE A 338 23.20 9.62 -50.59
N LEU A 339 23.26 8.52 -49.82
CA LEU A 339 24.07 7.35 -50.15
C LEU A 339 23.40 6.41 -51.18
N ARG A 340 22.07 6.39 -51.28
CA ARG A 340 21.29 5.57 -52.21
C ARG A 340 20.10 6.34 -52.82
N PRO A 341 20.38 7.35 -53.62
CA PRO A 341 19.31 8.24 -54.15
C PRO A 341 18.33 7.54 -55.12
N GLY A 342 18.73 6.37 -55.65
CA GLY A 342 17.91 5.57 -56.59
C GLY A 342 17.09 4.46 -55.95
N ASP A 343 17.12 4.33 -54.60
CA ASP A 343 16.45 3.23 -53.89
C ASP A 343 15.56 3.73 -52.75
N PRO A 344 14.41 4.36 -53.07
CA PRO A 344 13.53 4.91 -52.08
C PRO A 344 12.90 3.85 -51.16
N SER A 345 12.75 2.62 -51.64
CA SER A 345 12.25 1.48 -50.85
C SER A 345 13.17 1.17 -49.69
N PHE A 346 14.47 1.04 -49.94
CA PHE A 346 15.46 0.82 -48.91
C PHE A 346 15.52 1.96 -47.89
N VAL A 347 15.49 3.22 -48.37
CA VAL A 347 15.52 4.39 -47.51
C VAL A 347 14.36 4.38 -46.55
N LEU A 348 13.12 4.20 -47.03
CA LEU A 348 11.93 4.19 -46.23
C LEU A 348 11.87 2.99 -45.30
N GLU A 349 12.31 1.82 -45.75
CA GLU A 349 12.42 0.62 -44.89
C GLU A 349 13.32 0.91 -43.65
N ARG A 350 14.48 1.57 -43.86
CA ARG A 350 15.36 1.95 -42.73
C ARG A 350 14.70 2.91 -41.78
N VAL A 351 14.03 3.95 -42.31
CA VAL A 351 13.31 4.95 -41.50
C VAL A 351 12.21 4.31 -40.69
N VAL A 352 11.37 3.47 -41.32
CA VAL A 352 10.29 2.74 -40.63
C VAL A 352 10.87 1.80 -39.58
N THR A 353 11.95 1.08 -39.88
CA THR A 353 12.62 0.18 -38.92
C THR A 353 13.12 0.94 -37.69
N VAL A 354 13.73 2.12 -37.88
CA VAL A 354 14.20 2.98 -36.79
C VAL A 354 13.03 3.43 -35.93
N LEU A 355 11.93 3.90 -36.54
CA LEU A 355 10.75 4.33 -35.80
C LEU A 355 10.13 3.22 -34.97
N VAL A 356 10.04 1.99 -35.53
CA VAL A 356 9.50 0.82 -34.84
C VAL A 356 10.38 0.39 -33.67
N ILE A 357 11.69 0.24 -33.89
CA ILE A 357 12.63 -0.23 -32.85
C ILE A 357 12.82 0.79 -31.75
N ALA A 358 12.82 2.09 -32.09
CA ALA A 358 12.96 3.15 -31.12
C ALA A 358 11.72 3.32 -30.20
N CYS A 359 10.62 2.62 -30.50
CA CYS A 359 9.41 2.69 -29.69
C CYS A 359 9.69 2.22 -28.26
N PRO A 360 9.42 3.05 -27.21
CA PRO A 360 9.71 2.71 -25.82
C PRO A 360 8.69 1.76 -25.19
N HIS A 361 8.16 0.80 -25.95
CA HIS A 361 7.07 -0.08 -25.54
C HIS A 361 7.36 -0.84 -24.24
N ALA A 362 8.52 -1.49 -24.13
CA ALA A 362 8.91 -2.19 -22.91
C ALA A 362 9.11 -1.25 -21.70
N LEU A 363 9.46 0.01 -21.95
CA LEU A 363 9.69 1.02 -20.90
C LEU A 363 8.38 1.42 -20.21
N GLY A 364 7.30 1.59 -20.99
CA GLY A 364 5.96 1.91 -20.45
C GLY A 364 5.42 0.85 -19.49
N LEU A 365 5.81 -0.41 -19.64
CA LEU A 365 5.43 -1.53 -18.77
C LEU A 365 6.42 -1.78 -17.63
N ALA A 366 7.69 -1.38 -17.78
CA ALA A 366 8.81 -1.81 -16.94
C ALA A 366 8.60 -1.49 -15.45
N ILE A 367 8.03 -0.34 -15.12
CA ILE A 367 7.84 0.15 -13.76
C ILE A 367 6.42 -0.10 -13.26
N PRO A 368 5.34 0.28 -14.00
CA PRO A 368 3.98 0.09 -13.51
C PRO A 368 3.65 -1.35 -13.12
N LEU A 369 4.05 -2.32 -13.94
CA LEU A 369 3.79 -3.74 -13.67
C LEU A 369 4.49 -4.22 -12.39
N VAL A 370 5.75 -3.83 -12.18
CA VAL A 370 6.50 -4.18 -10.95
C VAL A 370 5.86 -3.54 -9.73
N ALA A 371 5.44 -2.28 -9.84
CA ALA A 371 4.77 -1.55 -8.75
C ALA A 371 3.43 -2.20 -8.36
N GLN A 372 2.63 -2.60 -9.35
CA GLN A 372 1.35 -3.29 -9.10
C GLN A 372 1.56 -4.65 -8.43
N ILE A 373 2.51 -5.45 -8.93
CA ILE A 373 2.85 -6.75 -8.32
C ILE A 373 3.34 -6.54 -6.88
N SER A 374 4.17 -5.50 -6.63
CA SER A 374 4.66 -5.16 -5.29
C SER A 374 3.52 -4.81 -4.35
N THR A 375 2.58 -3.94 -4.78
CA THR A 375 1.40 -3.58 -3.98
C THR A 375 0.55 -4.82 -3.66
N ALA A 376 0.34 -5.71 -4.64
CA ALA A 376 -0.39 -6.96 -4.44
C ALA A 376 0.30 -7.92 -3.44
N ILE A 377 1.65 -8.03 -3.51
CA ILE A 377 2.43 -8.82 -2.55
C ILE A 377 2.35 -8.17 -1.16
N GLY A 378 2.48 -6.85 -1.09
CA GLY A 378 2.34 -6.10 0.16
C GLY A 378 1.01 -6.39 0.82
N ALA A 379 -0.10 -6.18 0.12
CA ALA A 379 -1.46 -6.39 0.64
C ALA A 379 -1.66 -7.82 1.16
N LYS A 380 -1.22 -8.84 0.43
CA LYS A 380 -1.29 -10.25 0.87
C LYS A 380 -0.46 -10.57 2.12
N ASN A 381 0.49 -9.72 2.47
CA ASN A 381 1.33 -9.87 3.67
C ASN A 381 1.00 -8.84 4.75
N GLY A 382 -0.18 -8.22 4.70
CA GLY A 382 -0.61 -7.23 5.67
C GLY A 382 0.15 -5.89 5.59
N LEU A 383 0.86 -5.62 4.48
CA LEU A 383 1.58 -4.38 4.24
C LEU A 383 0.76 -3.49 3.32
N LEU A 384 0.03 -2.55 3.88
CA LEU A 384 -0.85 -1.65 3.12
C LEU A 384 -0.06 -0.42 2.69
N ILE A 385 0.27 -0.35 1.42
CA ILE A 385 1.02 0.76 0.84
C ILE A 385 0.02 1.86 0.48
N ARG A 386 0.10 3.01 1.13
CA ARG A 386 -0.70 4.21 0.82
C ARG A 386 0.05 5.14 -0.13
N ASP A 387 1.35 5.32 0.10
CA ASP A 387 2.21 6.15 -0.73
C ASP A 387 3.31 5.32 -1.38
N ARG A 388 3.38 5.38 -2.71
CA ARG A 388 4.43 4.70 -3.48
C ARG A 388 5.81 5.31 -3.29
N HIS A 389 5.91 6.62 -2.98
CA HIS A 389 7.20 7.24 -2.65
C HIS A 389 7.75 6.64 -1.36
N ALA A 390 6.93 6.53 -0.30
CA ALA A 390 7.33 5.89 0.95
C ALA A 390 7.80 4.45 0.73
N MET A 391 7.09 3.69 -0.14
CA MET A 391 7.51 2.33 -0.49
C MET A 391 8.83 2.30 -1.25
N GLU A 392 9.12 3.25 -2.14
CA GLU A 392 10.42 3.35 -2.82
C GLU A 392 11.54 3.75 -1.85
N ASP A 393 11.29 4.68 -0.95
CA ASP A 393 12.29 5.23 -0.02
C ASP A 393 12.61 4.26 1.11
N ALA A 394 11.71 3.34 1.45
CA ALA A 394 11.93 2.30 2.46
C ALA A 394 13.20 1.45 2.19
N ARG A 395 13.68 1.36 0.94
CA ARG A 395 14.96 0.67 0.62
C ARG A 395 16.20 1.41 1.14
N LEU A 396 16.08 2.74 1.34
CA LEU A 396 17.18 3.65 1.70
C LEU A 396 17.29 3.87 3.21
N ILE A 397 16.40 3.29 4.00
CA ILE A 397 16.35 3.50 5.45
C ILE A 397 17.63 3.02 6.09
N ASP A 398 18.24 3.91 6.89
CA ASP A 398 19.42 3.69 7.70
C ASP A 398 19.06 3.41 9.16
N VAL A 399 17.97 4.06 9.66
CA VAL A 399 17.50 3.98 11.03
C VAL A 399 16.01 3.75 11.07
N VAL A 400 15.57 2.77 11.85
CA VAL A 400 14.15 2.59 12.21
C VAL A 400 13.99 3.09 13.64
N LEU A 401 13.17 4.13 13.82
CA LEU A 401 12.79 4.70 15.11
C LEU A 401 11.43 4.14 15.50
N PHE A 402 11.39 3.27 16.49
CA PHE A 402 10.15 2.72 17.04
C PHE A 402 9.63 3.57 18.19
N ASP A 403 8.34 3.87 18.21
CA ASP A 403 7.70 4.20 19.49
C ASP A 403 7.72 2.97 20.41
N LYS A 404 7.81 3.19 21.72
CA LYS A 404 7.80 2.08 22.68
C LYS A 404 6.39 1.51 22.83
N THR A 405 5.46 2.36 23.27
CA THR A 405 4.14 1.97 23.78
C THR A 405 3.20 1.62 22.63
N GLY A 406 2.54 0.45 22.68
CA GLY A 406 1.65 0.01 21.60
C GLY A 406 2.37 -0.53 20.36
N THR A 407 3.66 -0.24 20.20
CA THR A 407 4.50 -0.64 19.05
C THR A 407 5.45 -1.78 19.40
N LEU A 408 6.48 -1.53 20.21
CA LEU A 408 7.38 -2.59 20.72
C LEU A 408 6.78 -3.33 21.90
N THR A 409 5.84 -2.70 22.60
CA THR A 409 5.06 -3.30 23.69
C THR A 409 3.58 -3.45 23.26
N GLU A 410 2.83 -4.23 24.02
CA GLU A 410 1.40 -4.46 23.75
C GLU A 410 0.50 -3.28 24.13
N GLY A 411 1.06 -2.22 24.75
CA GLY A 411 0.28 -1.08 25.26
C GLY A 411 -0.54 -1.41 26.50
N ARG A 412 -0.29 -2.56 27.12
CA ARG A 412 -0.89 -2.98 28.39
C ARG A 412 0.18 -3.26 29.44
N GLN A 413 -0.18 -3.01 30.69
CA GLN A 413 0.67 -3.40 31.81
C GLN A 413 0.50 -4.88 32.12
N GLY A 414 1.59 -5.51 32.54
CA GLY A 414 1.63 -6.88 33.05
C GLY A 414 2.38 -6.92 34.38
N VAL A 415 2.17 -7.97 35.16
CA VAL A 415 2.90 -8.25 36.39
C VAL A 415 4.31 -8.76 36.04
N ALA A 416 5.33 -8.00 36.39
CA ALA A 416 6.72 -8.35 36.14
C ALA A 416 7.32 -9.18 37.28
N ALA A 417 6.97 -8.85 38.54
CA ALA A 417 7.44 -9.57 39.72
C ALA A 417 6.44 -9.46 40.87
N VAL A 418 6.36 -10.51 41.69
CA VAL A 418 5.58 -10.55 42.93
C VAL A 418 6.51 -10.97 44.06
N THR A 419 6.60 -10.18 45.13
CA THR A 419 7.44 -10.49 46.31
C THR A 419 6.59 -10.40 47.57
N ALA A 420 6.34 -11.53 48.19
CA ALA A 420 5.60 -11.65 49.43
C ALA A 420 6.54 -11.66 50.66
N THR A 421 6.09 -11.07 51.77
CA THR A 421 6.84 -11.02 53.02
C THR A 421 6.99 -12.42 53.65
N ASP A 422 6.02 -13.30 53.48
CA ASP A 422 6.01 -14.70 53.92
C ASP A 422 6.57 -15.70 52.90
N GLY A 423 6.91 -15.21 51.70
CA GLY A 423 7.43 -16.01 50.59
C GLY A 423 6.37 -16.64 49.68
N ASP A 424 5.06 -16.50 49.97
CA ASP A 424 4.00 -17.01 49.14
C ASP A 424 3.49 -15.95 48.12
N ALA A 425 4.18 -15.88 47.00
CA ALA A 425 3.88 -14.91 45.92
C ALA A 425 2.50 -15.13 45.29
N ASP A 426 2.06 -16.39 45.19
CA ASP A 426 0.77 -16.69 44.54
C ASP A 426 -0.41 -16.34 45.46
N ALA A 427 -0.27 -16.56 46.78
CA ALA A 427 -1.25 -16.10 47.75
C ALA A 427 -1.34 -14.58 47.79
N LEU A 428 -0.21 -13.86 47.72
CA LEU A 428 -0.18 -12.40 47.64
C LEU A 428 -0.86 -11.88 46.39
N LEU A 429 -0.59 -12.50 45.24
CA LEU A 429 -1.21 -12.13 43.95
C LEU A 429 -2.72 -12.37 43.96
N ALA A 430 -3.18 -13.52 44.46
CA ALA A 430 -4.59 -13.83 44.62
C ALA A 430 -5.31 -12.86 45.56
N LEU A 431 -4.64 -12.46 46.65
CA LEU A 431 -5.16 -11.47 47.59
C LEU A 431 -5.30 -10.09 46.94
N ALA A 432 -4.30 -9.65 46.19
CA ALA A 432 -4.34 -8.39 45.43
C ALA A 432 -5.41 -8.42 44.35
N ALA A 433 -5.51 -9.51 43.60
CA ALA A 433 -6.52 -9.69 42.57
C ALA A 433 -7.96 -9.63 43.15
N SER A 434 -8.17 -10.16 44.38
CA SER A 434 -9.47 -10.06 45.05
C SER A 434 -9.88 -8.59 45.33
N VAL A 435 -8.92 -7.72 45.65
CA VAL A 435 -9.18 -6.27 45.87
C VAL A 435 -9.43 -5.57 44.55
N GLU A 436 -8.68 -5.92 43.51
CA GLU A 436 -8.65 -5.20 42.22
C GLU A 436 -9.72 -5.70 41.21
N GLU A 437 -10.36 -6.85 41.46
CA GLU A 437 -11.40 -7.42 40.57
C GLU A 437 -12.53 -6.47 40.21
N PRO A 438 -13.05 -5.60 41.16
CA PRO A 438 -14.07 -4.63 40.83
C PRO A 438 -13.54 -3.34 40.12
N ALA A 439 -12.22 -3.20 39.98
CA ALA A 439 -11.60 -1.97 39.47
C ALA A 439 -11.29 -2.07 37.96
N GLU A 440 -11.55 -0.98 37.24
CA GLU A 440 -11.24 -0.89 35.79
C GLU A 440 -9.87 -0.30 35.45
N HIS A 441 -9.07 0.03 36.45
CA HIS A 441 -7.73 0.63 36.26
C HIS A 441 -6.76 -0.35 35.55
N PRO A 442 -5.85 0.11 34.68
CA PRO A 442 -4.90 -0.77 33.98
C PRO A 442 -4.06 -1.67 34.90
N ILE A 443 -3.64 -1.17 36.07
CA ILE A 443 -2.93 -1.93 37.10
C ILE A 443 -3.81 -3.05 37.63
N ALA A 444 -5.09 -2.77 37.92
CA ALA A 444 -6.05 -3.72 38.42
C ALA A 444 -6.24 -4.88 37.41
N ARG A 445 -6.50 -4.52 36.15
CA ARG A 445 -6.64 -5.51 35.07
C ARG A 445 -5.40 -6.40 34.91
N ALA A 446 -4.19 -5.82 35.03
CA ALA A 446 -2.94 -6.59 34.96
C ALA A 446 -2.81 -7.61 36.11
N ILE A 447 -3.15 -7.21 37.32
CA ILE A 447 -3.08 -8.08 38.52
C ILE A 447 -4.11 -9.22 38.42
N VAL A 448 -5.35 -8.90 38.02
CA VAL A 448 -6.43 -9.88 37.87
C VAL A 448 -6.14 -10.85 36.74
N ALA A 449 -5.63 -10.36 35.60
CA ALA A 449 -5.27 -11.20 34.46
C ALA A 449 -4.14 -12.17 34.82
N GLU A 450 -3.09 -11.71 35.49
CA GLU A 450 -1.98 -12.58 35.92
C GLU A 450 -2.43 -13.66 36.93
N ALA A 451 -3.33 -13.31 37.85
CA ALA A 451 -3.91 -14.28 38.76
C ALA A 451 -4.73 -15.35 38.03
N ALA A 452 -5.49 -14.95 37.01
CA ALA A 452 -6.26 -15.87 36.15
C ALA A 452 -5.33 -16.77 35.30
N ASP A 453 -4.28 -16.21 34.71
CA ASP A 453 -3.29 -16.95 33.90
C ASP A 453 -2.53 -18.00 34.74
N ARG A 454 -2.27 -17.71 36.00
CA ARG A 454 -1.70 -18.69 36.96
C ARG A 454 -2.74 -19.67 37.51
N GLY A 455 -4.01 -19.54 37.16
CA GLY A 455 -5.10 -20.41 37.64
C GLY A 455 -5.38 -20.25 39.15
N LEU A 456 -5.09 -19.05 39.71
CA LEU A 456 -5.28 -18.80 41.13
C LEU A 456 -6.77 -18.57 41.47
N SER A 457 -7.18 -19.01 42.65
CA SER A 457 -8.54 -18.78 43.13
C SER A 457 -8.66 -17.39 43.75
N VAL A 458 -9.40 -16.52 43.10
CA VAL A 458 -9.67 -15.16 43.59
C VAL A 458 -10.88 -15.19 44.51
N ALA A 459 -10.72 -14.74 45.74
CA ALA A 459 -11.79 -14.72 46.74
C ALA A 459 -12.70 -13.49 46.50
N ALA A 460 -14.01 -13.65 46.81
CA ALA A 460 -14.93 -12.53 46.71
C ALA A 460 -14.55 -11.42 47.73
N ALA A 461 -14.46 -10.18 47.27
CA ALA A 461 -14.24 -9.02 48.10
C ALA A 461 -15.55 -8.31 48.44
N ALA A 462 -15.60 -7.73 49.63
CA ALA A 462 -16.71 -6.87 50.07
C ALA A 462 -16.18 -5.47 50.41
N ASP A 463 -17.07 -4.48 50.48
CA ASP A 463 -16.75 -3.11 50.88
C ASP A 463 -15.61 -2.48 50.04
N PHE A 464 -15.64 -2.67 48.71
CA PHE A 464 -14.62 -2.10 47.80
C PHE A 464 -14.67 -0.55 47.86
N GLU A 465 -13.51 0.07 48.01
CA GLU A 465 -13.33 1.51 47.96
C GLU A 465 -12.10 1.88 47.15
N ALA A 466 -12.29 2.70 46.09
CA ALA A 466 -11.19 3.29 45.35
C ALA A 466 -10.61 4.50 46.07
N LEU A 467 -9.34 4.44 46.42
CA LEU A 467 -8.62 5.52 47.12
C LEU A 467 -7.94 6.44 46.07
N GLY A 468 -8.64 7.48 45.60
CA GLY A 468 -8.25 8.39 44.54
C GLY A 468 -6.75 8.68 44.49
N GLY A 469 -6.04 8.13 43.44
CA GLY A 469 -4.62 8.23 43.18
C GLY A 469 -3.72 7.63 44.28
N ARG A 470 -4.23 6.79 45.19
CA ARG A 470 -3.47 6.07 46.24
C ARG A 470 -3.57 4.56 46.12
N GLY A 471 -4.63 4.05 45.46
CA GLY A 471 -4.86 2.62 45.29
C GLY A 471 -6.32 2.22 45.49
N ALA A 472 -6.56 0.99 45.90
CA ALA A 472 -7.87 0.45 46.23
C ALA A 472 -7.84 -0.35 47.54
N MET A 473 -8.96 -0.44 48.22
CA MET A 473 -9.08 -1.32 49.38
C MET A 473 -10.42 -2.09 49.35
N ALA A 474 -10.41 -3.25 49.95
CA ALA A 474 -11.60 -4.08 50.12
C ALA A 474 -11.46 -4.99 51.32
N ARG A 475 -12.54 -5.62 51.76
CA ARG A 475 -12.55 -6.65 52.77
C ARG A 475 -12.51 -8.03 52.11
N VAL A 476 -11.41 -8.78 52.34
CA VAL A 476 -11.22 -10.13 51.81
C VAL A 476 -11.06 -11.11 52.98
N GLY A 477 -11.88 -12.12 53.08
CA GLY A 477 -11.84 -13.10 54.19
C GLY A 477 -12.01 -12.50 55.59
N GLY A 478 -12.67 -11.34 55.67
CA GLY A 478 -12.85 -10.60 56.94
C GLY A 478 -11.75 -9.62 57.30
N ALA A 479 -10.61 -9.63 56.61
CA ALA A 479 -9.52 -8.69 56.77
C ALA A 479 -9.63 -7.53 55.79
N VAL A 480 -9.22 -6.33 56.19
CA VAL A 480 -9.11 -5.17 55.27
C VAL A 480 -7.80 -5.29 54.54
N VAL A 481 -7.89 -5.40 53.20
CA VAL A 481 -6.72 -5.46 52.31
C VAL A 481 -6.66 -4.20 51.45
N THR A 482 -5.47 -3.62 51.32
CA THR A 482 -5.26 -2.43 50.50
C THR A 482 -4.15 -2.69 49.50
N VAL A 483 -4.41 -2.35 48.22
CA VAL A 483 -3.39 -2.33 47.17
C VAL A 483 -3.12 -0.89 46.80
N GLY A 484 -1.88 -0.44 46.90
CA GLY A 484 -1.60 1.00 46.68
C GLY A 484 -0.16 1.37 46.38
N ALA A 485 0.00 2.63 45.95
CA ALA A 485 1.29 3.21 45.57
C ALA A 485 2.23 3.39 46.79
N PRO A 486 3.56 3.55 46.60
CA PRO A 486 4.54 3.73 47.65
C PRO A 486 4.19 4.83 48.67
N ARG A 487 3.56 5.91 48.23
CA ARG A 487 3.13 7.01 49.12
C ARG A 487 2.15 6.57 50.22
N LEU A 488 1.37 5.51 49.98
CA LEU A 488 0.44 4.97 50.97
C LEU A 488 1.19 4.45 52.20
N LEU A 489 2.37 3.84 52.01
CA LEU A 489 3.24 3.41 53.10
C LEU A 489 3.73 4.60 53.92
N ALA A 490 4.17 5.66 53.26
CA ALA A 490 4.62 6.89 53.90
C ALA A 490 3.52 7.54 54.71
N GLU A 491 2.31 7.63 54.17
CA GLU A 491 1.12 8.20 54.87
C GLU A 491 0.76 7.40 56.12
N ARG A 492 0.87 6.07 56.05
CA ARG A 492 0.57 5.18 57.18
C ARG A 492 1.76 4.88 58.09
N SER A 493 2.94 5.46 57.81
CA SER A 493 4.19 5.23 58.55
C SER A 493 4.56 3.74 58.64
N LEU A 494 4.28 2.97 57.56
CA LEU A 494 4.56 1.55 57.44
C LEU A 494 5.91 1.33 56.74
N ALA A 495 6.67 0.35 57.20
CA ALA A 495 7.93 -0.06 56.57
C ALA A 495 7.80 -1.51 56.06
N PRO A 496 8.09 -1.77 54.77
CA PRO A 496 8.14 -3.13 54.24
C PRO A 496 9.34 -3.90 54.81
N SER A 497 9.30 -5.25 54.72
CA SER A 497 10.43 -6.09 55.09
C SER A 497 11.68 -5.76 54.26
N ALA A 498 12.88 -6.13 54.74
CA ALA A 498 14.11 -5.87 54.01
C ALA A 498 14.16 -6.52 52.63
N ASP A 499 13.52 -7.68 52.45
CA ASP A 499 13.44 -8.38 51.16
C ASP A 499 12.48 -7.70 50.20
N VAL A 500 11.32 -7.29 50.68
CA VAL A 500 10.33 -6.52 49.87
C VAL A 500 10.90 -5.16 49.48
N SER A 501 11.60 -4.47 50.40
CA SER A 501 12.27 -3.18 50.11
C SER A 501 13.35 -3.31 49.03
N ARG A 502 14.15 -4.38 49.10
CA ARG A 502 15.20 -4.64 48.10
C ARG A 502 14.62 -4.97 46.75
N ALA A 503 13.57 -5.79 46.70
CA ALA A 503 12.88 -6.13 45.48
C ALA A 503 12.19 -4.90 44.84
N ALA A 504 11.56 -4.05 45.68
CA ALA A 504 10.94 -2.81 45.22
C ALA A 504 11.99 -1.85 44.62
N ALA A 505 13.11 -1.63 45.31
CA ALA A 505 14.19 -0.78 44.82
C ALA A 505 14.80 -1.30 43.49
N ALA A 506 14.93 -2.63 43.35
CA ALA A 506 15.39 -3.24 42.11
C ALA A 506 14.37 -3.01 40.95
N ALA A 507 13.08 -3.23 41.22
CA ALA A 507 12.01 -3.00 40.24
C ALA A 507 11.91 -1.52 39.82
N GLU A 508 12.01 -0.60 40.78
CA GLU A 508 12.03 0.85 40.52
C GLU A 508 13.27 1.28 39.72
N ALA A 509 14.43 0.66 39.97
CA ALA A 509 15.66 0.90 39.20
C ALA A 509 15.54 0.43 37.74
N GLU A 510 14.72 -0.61 37.48
CA GLU A 510 14.33 -1.07 36.15
C GLU A 510 13.14 -0.27 35.57
N GLY A 511 12.67 0.74 36.31
CA GLY A 511 11.57 1.60 35.88
C GLY A 511 10.19 0.96 35.91
N GLN A 512 10.03 -0.11 36.67
CA GLN A 512 8.75 -0.77 36.87
C GLN A 512 7.88 0.01 37.87
N THR A 513 6.55 -0.05 37.66
CA THR A 513 5.60 0.52 38.62
C THR A 513 5.43 -0.44 39.78
N VAL A 514 5.74 0.01 41.04
CA VAL A 514 5.59 -0.80 42.21
C VAL A 514 4.30 -0.45 42.93
N VAL A 515 3.49 -1.45 43.27
CA VAL A 515 2.36 -1.34 44.19
C VAL A 515 2.58 -2.28 45.39
N TYR A 516 2.16 -1.83 46.57
CA TYR A 516 2.25 -2.60 47.81
C TYR A 516 0.88 -3.17 48.17
N VAL A 517 0.89 -4.39 48.68
CA VAL A 517 -0.28 -5.07 49.24
C VAL A 517 -0.17 -5.04 50.75
N LEU A 518 -1.20 -4.48 51.39
CA LEU A 518 -1.29 -4.40 52.84
C LEU A 518 -2.44 -5.28 53.35
N SER A 519 -2.22 -6.00 54.42
CA SER A 519 -3.25 -6.69 55.20
C SER A 519 -3.37 -6.00 56.56
N GLY A 520 -4.45 -5.21 56.75
CA GLY A 520 -4.53 -4.28 57.87
C GLY A 520 -3.40 -3.24 57.85
N ASP A 521 -2.58 -3.20 58.94
CA ASP A 521 -1.45 -2.30 59.09
C ASP A 521 -0.11 -2.99 58.82
N GLN A 522 -0.10 -4.12 58.15
CA GLN A 522 1.12 -4.87 57.81
C GLN A 522 1.32 -4.91 56.30
N VAL A 523 2.56 -4.74 55.85
CA VAL A 523 2.91 -4.91 54.44
C VAL A 523 3.06 -6.39 54.14
N ALA A 524 2.11 -6.96 53.40
CA ALA A 524 2.12 -8.36 52.99
C ALA A 524 3.11 -8.61 51.83
N GLY A 525 3.38 -7.61 51.01
CA GLY A 525 4.34 -7.68 49.90
C GLY A 525 4.23 -6.58 48.88
N MET A 526 4.88 -6.76 47.76
CA MET A 526 4.79 -5.84 46.60
C MET A 526 4.57 -6.58 45.32
N ILE A 527 3.96 -5.90 44.33
CA ILE A 527 3.80 -6.32 42.94
C ILE A 527 4.43 -5.24 42.06
N ALA A 528 5.35 -5.67 41.19
CA ALA A 528 5.96 -4.82 40.19
C ALA A 528 5.27 -5.03 38.84
N LEU A 529 4.95 -3.94 38.16
CA LEU A 529 4.28 -3.96 36.87
C LEU A 529 5.15 -3.23 35.83
N ALA A 530 5.13 -3.73 34.61
CA ALA A 530 5.80 -3.13 33.46
C ALA A 530 4.96 -3.28 32.20
N ASP A 531 5.27 -2.48 31.18
CA ASP A 531 4.68 -2.70 29.86
C ASP A 531 5.13 -4.06 29.30
N VAL A 532 4.18 -4.84 28.80
CA VAL A 532 4.43 -6.15 28.20
C VAL A 532 5.12 -5.96 26.85
N VAL A 533 6.39 -6.37 26.77
CA VAL A 533 7.16 -6.37 25.50
C VAL A 533 6.60 -7.45 24.58
N ARG A 534 6.32 -7.11 23.32
CA ARG A 534 5.85 -8.09 22.34
C ARG A 534 6.90 -9.16 22.09
N PRO A 535 6.53 -10.44 22.01
CA PRO A 535 7.48 -11.52 21.73
C PRO A 535 8.23 -11.35 20.40
N GLU A 536 7.59 -10.70 19.42
CA GLU A 536 8.11 -10.47 18.08
C GLU A 536 9.15 -9.33 18.00
N SER A 537 9.21 -8.46 19.02
CA SER A 537 10.04 -7.24 18.98
C SER A 537 11.53 -7.56 18.94
N GLU A 538 12.02 -8.54 19.71
CA GLU A 538 13.42 -8.95 19.68
C GLU A 538 13.82 -9.51 18.30
N GLU A 539 12.94 -10.32 17.69
CA GLU A 539 13.18 -10.84 16.35
C GLU A 539 13.20 -9.71 15.31
N ALA A 540 12.27 -8.74 15.41
CA ALA A 540 12.21 -7.60 14.50
C ALA A 540 13.51 -6.80 14.53
N VAL A 541 14.02 -6.47 15.71
CA VAL A 541 15.31 -5.76 15.89
C VAL A 541 16.46 -6.57 15.27
N ARG A 542 16.57 -7.85 15.62
CA ARG A 542 17.61 -8.74 15.09
C ARG A 542 17.58 -8.84 13.57
N VAL A 543 16.40 -8.93 12.97
CA VAL A 543 16.24 -8.99 11.50
C VAL A 543 16.64 -7.67 10.84
N LEU A 544 16.29 -6.51 11.43
CA LEU A 544 16.71 -5.20 10.95
C LEU A 544 18.24 -5.05 10.98
N HIS A 545 18.89 -5.42 12.07
CA HIS A 545 20.36 -5.45 12.19
C HIS A 545 21.02 -6.32 11.12
N SER A 546 20.45 -7.51 10.85
CA SER A 546 20.98 -8.40 9.80
C SER A 546 20.95 -7.78 8.40
N ARG A 547 20.14 -6.72 8.22
CA ARG A 547 20.01 -5.94 6.97
C ARG A 547 20.81 -4.65 6.96
N GLY A 548 21.61 -4.41 8.02
CA GLY A 548 22.43 -3.22 8.17
C GLY A 548 21.63 -1.97 8.54
N VAL A 549 20.43 -2.13 9.14
CA VAL A 549 19.59 -1.04 9.59
C VAL A 549 19.73 -0.89 11.09
N ARG A 550 20.04 0.29 11.57
CA ARG A 550 20.10 0.62 13.01
C ARG A 550 18.68 0.75 13.56
N VAL A 551 18.52 0.43 14.83
CA VAL A 551 17.23 0.51 15.52
C VAL A 551 17.34 1.48 16.68
N ALA A 552 16.47 2.47 16.69
CA ALA A 552 16.31 3.40 17.79
C ALA A 552 14.92 3.28 18.42
N MET A 553 14.79 3.61 19.68
CA MET A 553 13.51 3.63 20.39
C MET A 553 13.23 5.02 20.94
N LEU A 554 11.97 5.43 20.86
CA LEU A 554 11.45 6.67 21.39
C LEU A 554 10.41 6.36 22.46
N THR A 555 10.52 7.01 23.62
CA THR A 555 9.58 6.82 24.72
C THR A 555 9.42 8.09 25.56
N GLY A 556 8.21 8.27 26.11
CA GLY A 556 7.95 9.30 27.14
C GLY A 556 8.38 8.88 28.55
N ASP A 557 8.76 7.62 28.75
CA ASP A 557 9.19 7.12 30.05
C ASP A 557 10.57 7.66 30.45
N SER A 558 10.93 7.42 31.72
CA SER A 558 12.26 7.75 32.22
C SER A 558 13.36 7.02 31.43
N ARG A 559 14.54 7.61 31.41
CA ARG A 559 15.71 7.03 30.75
C ARG A 559 16.01 5.61 31.21
N ALA A 560 15.90 5.33 32.54
CA ALA A 560 16.15 4.00 33.10
C ALA A 560 15.19 2.92 32.50
N VAL A 561 13.89 3.24 32.36
CA VAL A 561 12.92 2.34 31.73
C VAL A 561 13.27 2.09 30.27
N GLY A 562 13.58 3.16 29.54
CA GLY A 562 13.95 3.06 28.13
C GLY A 562 15.18 2.20 27.92
N GLU A 563 16.25 2.42 28.70
CA GLU A 563 17.48 1.66 28.59
C GLU A 563 17.32 0.18 28.99
N ALA A 564 16.46 -0.14 29.97
CA ALA A 564 16.16 -1.52 30.34
C ALA A 564 15.48 -2.28 29.21
N VAL A 565 14.48 -1.67 28.56
CA VAL A 565 13.78 -2.26 27.39
C VAL A 565 14.74 -2.39 26.20
N ALA A 566 15.54 -1.37 25.94
CA ALA A 566 16.52 -1.37 24.84
C ALA A 566 17.57 -2.45 24.99
N ALA A 567 18.11 -2.62 26.22
CA ALA A 567 19.07 -3.68 26.52
C ALA A 567 18.49 -5.08 26.30
N LYS A 568 17.21 -5.29 26.66
CA LYS A 568 16.50 -6.56 26.44
C LYS A 568 16.29 -6.87 24.96
N LEU A 569 15.98 -5.84 24.13
CA LEU A 569 15.67 -5.99 22.72
C LEU A 569 16.90 -5.85 21.80
N GLY A 570 18.04 -5.39 22.34
CA GLY A 570 19.26 -5.11 21.56
C GLY A 570 19.15 -3.85 20.69
N ILE A 571 18.44 -2.81 21.16
CA ILE A 571 18.25 -1.53 20.47
C ILE A 571 19.51 -0.68 20.60
N ASP A 572 19.93 0.01 19.52
CA ASP A 572 21.19 0.75 19.45
C ASP A 572 21.13 2.11 20.16
N GLU A 573 19.99 2.80 20.14
CA GLU A 573 19.85 4.16 20.66
C GLU A 573 18.48 4.39 21.30
N VAL A 574 18.42 5.15 22.39
CA VAL A 574 17.20 5.44 23.15
C VAL A 574 17.01 6.94 23.30
N PHE A 575 15.85 7.42 22.88
CA PHE A 575 15.35 8.77 23.13
C PHE A 575 14.25 8.68 24.20
N ALA A 576 14.63 8.92 25.44
CA ALA A 576 13.74 8.86 26.59
C ALA A 576 13.24 10.24 27.01
N GLU A 577 12.15 10.28 27.80
CA GLU A 577 11.55 11.51 28.34
C GLU A 577 11.06 12.48 27.25
N VAL A 578 10.69 11.94 26.07
CA VAL A 578 10.24 12.73 24.93
C VAL A 578 8.74 12.98 25.03
N LEU A 579 8.35 14.26 25.08
CA LEU A 579 6.93 14.63 25.09
C LEU A 579 6.28 14.37 23.72
N PRO A 580 4.98 14.11 23.67
CA PRO A 580 4.28 13.85 22.41
C PRO A 580 4.52 14.91 21.32
N GLY A 581 4.57 16.20 21.68
CA GLY A 581 4.85 17.29 20.75
C GLY A 581 6.28 17.34 20.20
N ASP A 582 7.24 16.70 20.89
CA ASP A 582 8.66 16.75 20.54
C ASP A 582 9.13 15.52 19.72
N LYS A 583 8.26 14.53 19.53
CA LYS A 583 8.58 13.30 18.77
C LYS A 583 9.05 13.61 17.34
N ALA A 584 8.40 14.54 16.64
CA ALA A 584 8.82 14.99 15.30
C ALA A 584 10.20 15.66 15.31
N GLY A 585 10.54 16.36 16.40
CA GLY A 585 11.86 16.95 16.60
C GLY A 585 12.98 15.90 16.67
N THR A 586 12.72 14.76 17.32
CA THR A 586 13.65 13.62 17.38
C THR A 586 13.93 13.03 16.00
N VAL A 587 12.87 12.85 15.17
CA VAL A 587 13.02 12.41 13.78
C VAL A 587 13.87 13.41 12.99
N SER A 588 13.57 14.71 13.10
CA SER A 588 14.34 15.77 12.42
C SER A 588 15.81 15.80 12.86
N HIS A 589 16.10 15.52 14.13
CA HIS A 589 17.46 15.44 14.64
C HIS A 589 18.27 14.31 13.97
N LEU A 590 17.68 13.12 13.85
CA LEU A 590 18.31 12.00 13.15
C LEU A 590 18.53 12.29 11.66
N GLN A 591 17.55 12.94 11.01
CA GLN A 591 17.65 13.35 9.60
C GLN A 591 18.75 14.40 9.37
N GLN A 592 18.93 15.35 10.29
CA GLN A 592 20.03 16.36 10.24
C GLN A 592 21.40 15.68 10.39
N GLY A 593 21.48 14.55 11.07
CA GLY A 593 22.66 13.68 11.10
C GLY A 593 22.94 12.96 9.79
N GLY A 594 22.13 13.15 8.75
CA GLY A 594 22.26 12.53 7.42
C GLY A 594 21.62 11.15 7.31
N ALA A 595 20.92 10.66 8.33
CA ALA A 595 20.25 9.37 8.30
C ALA A 595 18.89 9.46 7.58
N ARG A 596 18.54 8.41 6.84
CA ARG A 596 17.18 8.17 6.36
C ARG A 596 16.40 7.42 7.43
N VAL A 597 15.34 8.03 7.90
CA VAL A 597 14.59 7.58 9.09
C VAL A 597 13.24 7.01 8.70
N ALA A 598 12.96 5.79 9.15
CA ALA A 598 11.59 5.28 9.23
C ALA A 598 11.08 5.47 10.65
N MET A 599 9.95 6.14 10.83
CA MET A 599 9.22 6.22 12.11
C MET A 599 8.13 5.16 12.14
N VAL A 600 8.04 4.40 13.23
CA VAL A 600 7.03 3.36 13.45
C VAL A 600 6.26 3.69 14.73
N GLY A 601 4.94 3.82 14.63
CA GLY A 601 4.07 4.15 15.76
C GLY A 601 2.64 3.66 15.52
N ASP A 602 1.82 3.64 16.58
CA ASP A 602 0.45 3.09 16.57
C ASP A 602 -0.63 4.17 16.71
N GLY A 603 -0.28 5.37 17.11
CA GLY A 603 -1.22 6.31 17.70
C GLY A 603 -1.30 7.69 17.07
N VAL A 604 -2.32 8.40 17.55
CA VAL A 604 -2.58 9.82 17.24
C VAL A 604 -1.39 10.70 17.64
N ASN A 605 -0.70 10.34 18.74
CA ASN A 605 0.44 11.08 19.25
C ASN A 605 1.67 11.02 18.36
N ASP A 606 1.75 10.03 17.47
CA ASP A 606 2.88 9.80 16.57
C ASP A 606 2.68 10.43 15.19
N ALA A 607 1.47 10.87 14.87
CA ALA A 607 1.11 11.39 13.56
C ALA A 607 2.08 12.49 13.05
N PRO A 608 2.51 13.48 13.86
CA PRO A 608 3.49 14.47 13.41
C PRO A 608 4.87 13.86 13.13
N ALA A 609 5.29 12.83 13.90
CA ALA A 609 6.56 12.15 13.70
C ALA A 609 6.54 11.21 12.50
N LEU A 610 5.41 10.51 12.27
CA LEU A 610 5.15 9.69 11.09
C LEU A 610 5.20 10.52 9.79
N ALA A 611 4.59 11.71 9.82
CA ALA A 611 4.60 12.63 8.69
C ALA A 611 5.98 13.27 8.43
N GLN A 612 6.79 13.49 9.49
CA GLN A 612 8.12 14.08 9.40
C GLN A 612 9.16 13.09 8.86
N ALA A 613 9.00 11.80 9.11
CA ALA A 613 9.96 10.77 8.71
C ALA A 613 10.05 10.62 7.18
N ASP A 614 11.20 10.13 6.68
CA ASP A 614 11.34 9.75 5.26
C ASP A 614 10.33 8.64 4.90
N VAL A 615 10.03 7.75 5.86
CA VAL A 615 8.99 6.74 5.74
C VAL A 615 8.22 6.64 7.07
N GLY A 616 6.97 7.08 7.09
CA GLY A 616 6.06 6.82 8.19
C GLY A 616 5.40 5.46 8.05
N ILE A 617 5.45 4.64 9.10
CA ILE A 617 4.84 3.31 9.17
C ILE A 617 3.90 3.24 10.37
N ALA A 618 2.60 3.17 10.13
CA ALA A 618 1.63 2.90 11.17
C ALA A 618 1.54 1.39 11.44
N ILE A 619 1.46 1.00 12.71
CA ILE A 619 1.39 -0.42 13.12
C ILE A 619 0.04 -0.73 13.77
N GLY A 620 -0.53 -1.91 13.42
CA GLY A 620 -1.85 -2.32 13.88
C GLY A 620 -2.99 -1.63 13.13
N ALA A 621 -4.23 -1.96 13.50
CA ALA A 621 -5.43 -1.27 13.02
C ALA A 621 -5.52 0.13 13.66
N GLY A 622 -4.45 0.92 13.55
CA GLY A 622 -4.25 2.21 14.18
C GLY A 622 -5.42 3.17 13.98
N THR A 623 -5.43 4.24 14.74
CA THR A 623 -6.42 5.31 14.59
C THR A 623 -6.41 5.87 13.17
N ASP A 624 -7.56 6.32 12.68
CA ASP A 624 -7.69 6.94 11.35
C ASP A 624 -6.63 8.03 11.11
N VAL A 625 -6.25 8.77 12.17
CA VAL A 625 -5.24 9.83 12.11
C VAL A 625 -3.83 9.28 11.86
N ALA A 626 -3.44 8.14 12.48
CA ALA A 626 -2.16 7.50 12.23
C ALA A 626 -2.10 6.93 10.81
N ILE A 627 -3.19 6.32 10.36
CA ILE A 627 -3.35 5.82 8.98
C ILE A 627 -3.20 6.96 7.98
N GLU A 628 -3.80 8.12 8.23
CA GLU A 628 -3.70 9.30 7.35
C GLU A 628 -2.30 9.91 7.31
N SER A 629 -1.52 9.79 8.37
CA SER A 629 -0.17 10.38 8.48
C SER A 629 0.94 9.47 7.98
N ALA A 630 0.69 8.16 7.89
CA ALA A 630 1.68 7.18 7.47
C ALA A 630 1.62 6.93 5.95
N GLY A 631 2.78 6.71 5.35
CA GLY A 631 2.89 6.26 3.95
C GLY A 631 2.66 4.75 3.78
N ILE A 632 2.87 3.97 4.84
CA ILE A 632 2.67 2.52 4.89
C ILE A 632 1.95 2.16 6.18
N VAL A 633 1.00 1.22 6.11
CA VAL A 633 0.26 0.72 7.27
C VAL A 633 0.48 -0.79 7.38
N LEU A 634 0.87 -1.25 8.54
CA LEU A 634 0.91 -2.68 8.87
C LEU A 634 -0.45 -3.08 9.44
N ALA A 635 -1.13 -4.02 8.80
CA ALA A 635 -2.46 -4.47 9.22
C ALA A 635 -2.44 -5.19 10.58
N SER A 636 -1.29 -5.78 10.94
CA SER A 636 -1.05 -6.39 12.25
C SER A 636 -0.19 -5.52 13.12
N SER A 637 -0.24 -5.76 14.45
CA SER A 637 0.64 -5.09 15.41
C SER A 637 2.05 -5.74 15.51
N ASP A 638 2.46 -6.52 14.50
CA ASP A 638 3.74 -7.23 14.46
C ASP A 638 4.87 -6.32 13.93
N PRO A 639 5.88 -5.94 14.77
CA PRO A 639 6.98 -5.08 14.35
C PRO A 639 7.90 -5.72 13.29
N ARG A 640 7.84 -7.06 13.08
CA ARG A 640 8.57 -7.73 11.99
C ARG A 640 8.09 -7.27 10.62
N GLY A 641 6.87 -6.75 10.52
CA GLY A 641 6.32 -6.12 9.32
C GLY A 641 7.23 -5.05 8.72
N VAL A 642 7.93 -4.28 9.54
CA VAL A 642 8.88 -3.24 9.10
C VAL A 642 10.02 -3.83 8.27
N ALA A 643 10.58 -4.95 8.71
CA ALA A 643 11.62 -5.65 7.96
C ALA A 643 11.10 -6.25 6.65
N LYS A 644 9.83 -6.68 6.61
CA LYS A 644 9.15 -7.13 5.36
C LYS A 644 9.01 -5.97 4.39
N VAL A 645 8.62 -4.76 4.84
CA VAL A 645 8.54 -3.53 4.04
C VAL A 645 9.86 -3.24 3.35
N ILE A 646 10.97 -3.17 4.11
CA ILE A 646 12.31 -2.89 3.59
C ILE A 646 12.73 -3.95 2.55
N THR A 647 12.43 -5.23 2.82
CA THR A 647 12.74 -6.34 1.91
C THR A 647 12.00 -6.21 0.59
N LEU A 648 10.69 -5.96 0.66
CA LEU A 648 9.85 -5.81 -0.51
C LEU A 648 10.28 -4.58 -1.33
N SER A 649 10.58 -3.47 -0.66
CA SER A 649 11.05 -2.24 -1.30
C SER A 649 12.35 -2.47 -2.09
N ARG A 650 13.37 -3.07 -1.45
CA ARG A 650 14.65 -3.39 -2.09
C ARG A 650 14.50 -4.34 -3.28
N ALA A 651 13.64 -5.35 -3.15
CA ALA A 651 13.36 -6.30 -4.23
C ALA A 651 12.63 -5.64 -5.41
N THR A 652 11.64 -4.81 -5.10
CA THR A 652 10.84 -4.04 -6.07
C THR A 652 11.74 -3.11 -6.88
N TYR A 653 12.54 -2.29 -6.22
CA TYR A 653 13.45 -1.36 -6.88
C TYR A 653 14.47 -2.09 -7.77
N ARG A 654 15.05 -3.20 -7.29
CA ARG A 654 15.98 -4.02 -8.10
C ARG A 654 15.31 -4.51 -9.37
N LYS A 655 14.05 -4.95 -9.31
CA LYS A 655 13.29 -5.39 -10.48
C LYS A 655 12.97 -4.24 -11.43
N MET A 656 12.60 -3.07 -10.89
CA MET A 656 12.39 -1.87 -11.71
C MET A 656 13.67 -1.49 -12.47
N LEU A 657 14.83 -1.49 -11.79
CA LEU A 657 16.10 -1.16 -12.40
C LEU A 657 16.52 -2.19 -13.47
N GLN A 658 16.32 -3.48 -13.21
CA GLN A 658 16.58 -4.55 -14.20
C GLN A 658 15.70 -4.38 -15.45
N ASN A 659 14.42 -4.10 -15.27
CA ASN A 659 13.48 -3.85 -16.35
C ASN A 659 13.85 -2.60 -17.14
N LEU A 660 14.22 -1.53 -16.47
CA LEU A 660 14.64 -0.28 -17.09
C LEU A 660 15.92 -0.47 -17.90
N ALA A 661 16.91 -1.15 -17.32
CA ALA A 661 18.17 -1.45 -18.01
C ALA A 661 17.96 -2.31 -19.25
N TRP A 662 17.06 -3.31 -19.19
CA TRP A 662 16.71 -4.13 -20.35
C TRP A 662 15.95 -3.32 -21.39
N ALA A 663 14.90 -2.57 -20.99
CA ALA A 663 14.04 -1.81 -21.89
C ALA A 663 14.79 -0.67 -22.62
N ALA A 664 15.79 -0.08 -22.02
CA ALA A 664 16.62 0.94 -22.64
C ALA A 664 17.85 0.34 -23.36
N GLY A 665 18.44 -0.70 -22.77
CA GLY A 665 19.72 -1.26 -23.22
C GLY A 665 19.66 -1.90 -24.61
N TYR A 666 18.60 -2.62 -24.94
CA TYR A 666 18.48 -3.22 -26.26
C TYR A 666 18.41 -2.18 -27.38
N ASN A 667 17.78 -1.00 -27.11
CA ASN A 667 17.67 0.07 -28.09
C ASN A 667 19.04 0.64 -28.49
N VAL A 668 20.01 0.67 -27.57
CA VAL A 668 21.37 1.16 -27.84
C VAL A 668 22.05 0.33 -28.95
N ILE A 669 21.75 -0.97 -29.02
CA ILE A 669 22.30 -1.87 -30.05
C ILE A 669 21.37 -1.92 -31.26
N ALA A 670 20.08 -2.04 -31.04
CA ALA A 670 19.11 -2.28 -32.12
C ALA A 670 18.88 -1.03 -33.01
N LEU A 671 18.95 0.19 -32.46
CA LEU A 671 18.78 1.43 -33.22
C LEU A 671 19.83 1.65 -34.31
N PRO A 672 21.15 1.52 -34.05
CA PRO A 672 22.17 1.60 -35.10
C PRO A 672 21.99 0.51 -36.18
N LEU A 673 21.62 -0.71 -35.79
CA LEU A 673 21.35 -1.80 -36.73
C LEU A 673 20.14 -1.49 -37.62
N ALA A 674 19.06 -0.94 -37.03
CA ALA A 674 17.88 -0.47 -37.73
C ALA A 674 18.20 0.62 -38.74
N ALA A 675 19.04 1.57 -38.32
CA ALA A 675 19.51 2.67 -39.16
C ALA A 675 20.39 2.20 -40.32
N GLY A 676 20.81 0.95 -40.32
CA GLY A 676 21.55 0.33 -41.41
C GLY A 676 23.08 0.44 -41.30
N VAL A 677 23.64 0.70 -40.10
CA VAL A 677 25.09 0.79 -39.89
C VAL A 677 25.81 -0.51 -40.29
N ALA A 678 25.17 -1.67 -40.16
CA ALA A 678 25.71 -2.98 -40.47
C ALA A 678 25.40 -3.46 -41.89
N THR A 679 24.80 -2.65 -42.76
CA THR A 679 24.47 -3.04 -44.15
C THR A 679 25.72 -3.38 -44.98
N GLY A 680 26.85 -2.73 -44.67
CA GLY A 680 28.15 -3.03 -45.35
C GLY A 680 28.69 -4.44 -45.10
N ILE A 681 28.24 -5.10 -44.04
CA ILE A 681 28.58 -6.50 -43.72
C ILE A 681 27.40 -7.45 -43.97
N GLY A 682 26.36 -7.00 -44.68
CA GLY A 682 25.22 -7.83 -45.08
C GLY A 682 24.14 -7.98 -44.03
N ILE A 683 24.19 -7.27 -42.88
CA ILE A 683 23.15 -7.34 -41.85
C ILE A 683 22.14 -6.19 -42.10
N VAL A 684 20.92 -6.58 -42.46
CA VAL A 684 19.78 -5.67 -42.68
C VAL A 684 18.62 -6.12 -41.82
N VAL A 685 18.16 -5.23 -40.95
CA VAL A 685 17.00 -5.47 -40.04
C VAL A 685 15.73 -4.97 -40.71
N SER A 686 14.73 -5.81 -40.89
CA SER A 686 13.42 -5.37 -41.41
C SER A 686 12.52 -4.78 -40.33
N PRO A 687 11.50 -3.99 -40.69
CA PRO A 687 10.52 -3.47 -39.74
C PRO A 687 9.79 -4.56 -38.96
N ALA A 688 9.45 -5.68 -39.61
CA ALA A 688 8.80 -6.83 -38.99
C ALA A 688 9.72 -7.49 -37.94
N PHE A 689 11.00 -7.66 -38.23
CA PHE A 689 11.99 -8.20 -37.29
C PHE A 689 12.18 -7.22 -36.09
N GLY A 690 12.19 -5.92 -36.36
CA GLY A 690 12.20 -4.89 -35.32
C GLY A 690 11.01 -4.99 -34.36
N ALA A 691 9.81 -5.21 -34.90
CA ALA A 691 8.60 -5.40 -34.11
C ALA A 691 8.65 -6.70 -33.26
N VAL A 692 9.21 -7.79 -33.79
CA VAL A 692 9.45 -9.02 -33.01
C VAL A 692 10.40 -8.76 -31.85
N LEU A 693 11.54 -8.11 -32.09
CA LEU A 693 12.51 -7.77 -31.04
C LEU A 693 11.88 -6.94 -29.93
N MET A 694 11.08 -5.94 -30.28
CA MET A 694 10.37 -5.09 -29.34
C MET A 694 9.36 -5.89 -28.52
N SER A 695 8.58 -6.77 -29.13
CA SER A 695 7.61 -7.64 -28.44
C SER A 695 8.30 -8.63 -27.51
N VAL A 696 9.42 -9.22 -27.93
CA VAL A 696 10.25 -10.10 -27.07
C VAL A 696 10.79 -9.32 -25.87
N SER A 697 11.23 -8.07 -26.07
CA SER A 697 11.68 -7.20 -24.97
C SER A 697 10.57 -6.98 -23.94
N THR A 698 9.35 -6.73 -24.39
CA THR A 698 8.17 -6.58 -23.52
C THR A 698 7.87 -7.85 -22.73
N ILE A 699 7.96 -9.02 -23.38
CA ILE A 699 7.77 -10.31 -22.70
C ILE A 699 8.84 -10.54 -21.64
N VAL A 700 10.10 -10.24 -21.93
CA VAL A 700 11.21 -10.36 -20.95
C VAL A 700 10.96 -9.47 -19.74
N VAL A 701 10.57 -8.21 -19.95
CA VAL A 701 10.22 -7.26 -18.88
C VAL A 701 9.06 -7.78 -18.05
N ALA A 702 7.99 -8.28 -18.67
CA ALA A 702 6.84 -8.84 -17.97
C ALA A 702 7.21 -10.09 -17.15
N LEU A 703 7.97 -11.01 -17.71
CA LEU A 703 8.43 -12.22 -17.01
C LEU A 703 9.36 -11.86 -15.84
N ASN A 704 10.27 -10.90 -16.02
CA ASN A 704 11.15 -10.45 -14.94
C ASN A 704 10.35 -9.79 -13.80
N ALA A 705 9.30 -9.01 -14.11
CA ALA A 705 8.40 -8.46 -13.11
C ALA A 705 7.67 -9.58 -12.34
N GLN A 706 7.17 -10.61 -13.01
CA GLN A 706 6.50 -11.76 -12.35
C GLN A 706 7.43 -12.53 -11.40
N LEU A 707 8.74 -12.50 -11.60
CA LEU A 707 9.70 -13.11 -10.67
C LEU A 707 9.70 -12.44 -9.29
N LEU A 708 9.16 -11.22 -9.17
CA LEU A 708 8.99 -10.57 -7.87
C LEU A 708 8.07 -11.38 -6.93
N ARG A 709 7.11 -12.13 -7.47
CA ARG A 709 6.21 -13.02 -6.70
C ARG A 709 6.94 -14.15 -5.96
N ARG A 710 8.22 -14.41 -6.29
CA ARG A 710 9.06 -15.43 -5.61
C ARG A 710 9.80 -14.87 -4.40
N VAL A 711 9.69 -13.58 -4.15
CA VAL A 711 10.31 -12.97 -2.96
C VAL A 711 9.59 -13.48 -1.72
N ARG A 712 10.37 -13.98 -0.76
CA ARG A 712 9.90 -14.37 0.58
C ARG A 712 10.10 -13.17 1.52
N LEU A 713 9.06 -12.76 2.19
CA LEU A 713 9.03 -11.65 3.15
C LEU A 713 9.20 -12.14 4.58
#